data_45dcb1e608c052943d792d82f752d0db
#
_entry.id   45dcb1e608c052943d792d82f752d0db
#
_cell.length_a   1.000
_cell.length_b   1.000
_cell.length_c   1.000
_cell.angle_alpha   90.00
_cell.angle_beta   90.00
_cell.angle_gamma   90.00
#
_symmetry.space_group_name_H-M   'P 1'
#
loop_
_entity.id
_entity.type
_entity.pdbx_description
1 polymer ?
#
loop_
_entity_poly.entity_id
_entity_poly.type
_entity_poly.pdbx_seq_one_letter_code
_entity_poly.pdbx_strand_id
1 'polypeptide(L)'
;MGRNKKFRPQPVVRVNLIFLAACLLLTACSTTKNLPEGEKLYTGASVKLSGEEDLTARERKLLRAELQGMARPKPNSRFLGIPFKLGFYNLFYKAKPNSFFGKLRNKFGEPPVLLSDVNLDNNTKILRSHLENKGFFKAKVTSDTVVKARKASAVYEAISGWQSHINTVTFIPDSTELANAIRESAAGSLLKVGEPYDLDIIKLERTRIDAYLKERGFFYFSPEALLVQADTTNGNNTVNMRVIIKPETPDNARQPYYINNVYIYSGYRLNGTGQDTAKSNAQFHEGYYVIDPRRRFKPKMFEQALQFDAGELYNRTDHNLTLSRLINLNEFKAVRNRFERVPDSAKLDAYYYLTPHPRQSLRGEIRTTSKSNNQQGSQISATWLNRNFFRAGEQLSISAYAGSEVQFSGNWKGYNIYRSGAELNLAIPRFFIPFTDIKTKGGYIPRTNVQLGYDILNRRKLYTLNSYRFGFGFLWKESLKKNHEFYPISVNYVQPINVTAEYRDSVFKYPYLERIVDSQFILGSTYQYNYNDLATGIKKTNSYYFQGLIDLSGNVAGLLMGADARNGKPARIMNALFDQYIKLETDARYYRKIGLNSTWANRVIIGYGLPYGNSSQLPYIKQFFSGGNNSIRAFRSRSLLGSYTFPDTSGSGFLPDQTGDMMMEFNTEFRPKISGPLYGALFIDAGNTWLKNPDPDRPGAEFTKDFMKQLAVGAGVGIRLDIQLFVIRLDVAFPLRKPWQDNPWVIRNIDPSSKAWRRENVVYNLAIGYPF
;
A
#
# COMPACT_ATOMS: atom_id res chain seq x y z
N MET A 1 12.21 62.16 28.84
CA MET A 1 12.87 60.91 29.35
C MET A 1 12.39 59.70 28.57
N GLY A 2 13.16 59.33 27.55
CA GLY A 2 12.81 58.24 26.64
C GLY A 2 13.31 56.89 27.20
N ARG A 3 12.44 55.91 27.31
CA ARG A 3 12.83 54.52 27.61
C ARG A 3 13.01 53.72 26.31
N ASN A 4 14.24 53.39 25.99
CA ASN A 4 14.64 52.45 24.96
C ASN A 4 14.06 51.06 25.28
N LYS A 5 13.09 50.57 24.51
CA LYS A 5 12.66 49.18 24.52
C LYS A 5 13.65 48.35 23.68
N LYS A 6 14.51 47.58 24.36
CA LYS A 6 15.35 46.57 23.75
C LYS A 6 14.45 45.51 23.08
N PHE A 7 14.55 45.39 21.75
CA PHE A 7 13.95 44.33 20.95
C PHE A 7 14.55 42.99 21.37
N ARG A 8 13.80 42.14 22.07
CA ARG A 8 14.15 40.74 22.27
C ARG A 8 13.58 39.93 21.09
N PRO A 9 14.38 39.34 20.21
CA PRO A 9 13.85 38.51 19.14
C PRO A 9 13.13 37.27 19.69
N GLN A 10 11.96 36.95 19.11
CA GLN A 10 11.12 35.83 19.52
C GLN A 10 11.84 34.49 19.32
N PRO A 11 11.56 33.44 20.12
CA PRO A 11 12.29 32.16 20.11
C PRO A 11 12.30 31.43 18.76
N VAL A 12 11.29 31.64 17.91
CA VAL A 12 11.20 31.03 16.55
C VAL A 12 12.27 31.60 15.61
N VAL A 13 12.63 32.89 15.73
CA VAL A 13 13.70 33.50 14.92
C VAL A 13 15.08 32.96 15.35
N ARG A 14 15.26 32.66 16.64
CA ARG A 14 16.52 32.06 17.14
C ARG A 14 16.74 30.64 16.66
N VAL A 15 15.68 29.80 16.59
CA VAL A 15 15.78 28.42 16.09
C VAL A 15 16.13 28.41 14.60
N ASN A 16 15.54 29.29 13.80
CA ASN A 16 15.84 29.41 12.37
C ASN A 16 17.27 29.95 12.13
N LEU A 17 17.74 30.89 12.95
CA LEU A 17 19.12 31.39 12.88
C LEU A 17 20.15 30.34 13.32
N ILE A 18 19.84 29.54 14.32
CA ILE A 18 20.72 28.43 14.77
C ILE A 18 20.77 27.33 13.70
N PHE A 19 19.65 27.01 13.06
CA PHE A 19 19.59 26.03 11.97
C PHE A 19 20.33 26.54 10.72
N LEU A 20 20.16 27.80 10.36
CA LEU A 20 20.90 28.45 9.27
C LEU A 20 22.39 28.56 9.56
N ALA A 21 22.77 28.91 10.79
CA ALA A 21 24.16 28.95 11.24
C ALA A 21 24.79 27.54 11.29
N ALA A 22 24.04 26.51 11.72
CA ALA A 22 24.48 25.13 11.66
C ALA A 22 24.69 24.64 10.21
N CYS A 23 23.80 25.03 9.28
CA CYS A 23 23.95 24.74 7.85
C CYS A 23 25.16 25.47 7.24
N LEU A 24 25.42 26.72 7.62
CA LEU A 24 26.56 27.51 7.18
C LEU A 24 27.89 27.00 7.76
N LEU A 25 27.92 26.55 9.01
CA LEU A 25 29.09 25.93 9.63
C LEU A 25 29.47 24.59 8.97
N LEU A 26 28.48 23.85 8.45
CA LEU A 26 28.72 22.59 7.74
C LEU A 26 29.27 22.80 6.31
N THR A 27 29.03 23.95 5.70
CA THR A 27 29.60 24.32 4.38
C THR A 27 31.04 24.82 4.45
N ALA A 28 31.49 25.30 5.62
CA ALA A 28 32.85 25.81 5.84
C ALA A 28 33.91 24.70 6.03
N CYS A 29 33.53 23.43 6.25
CA CYS A 29 34.50 22.34 6.39
C CYS A 29 35.00 21.89 5.00
N SER A 30 36.28 22.17 4.70
CA SER A 30 36.96 21.62 3.52
C SER A 30 36.82 20.10 3.47
N THR A 31 36.20 19.55 2.44
CA THR A 31 35.95 18.10 2.23
C THR A 31 37.24 17.30 2.08
N THR A 32 38.36 17.98 1.86
CA THR A 32 39.70 17.39 1.63
C THR A 32 40.69 17.64 2.76
N LYS A 33 40.27 18.28 3.89
CA LYS A 33 41.18 18.69 4.97
C LYS A 33 41.85 17.49 5.68
N ASN A 34 41.11 16.41 5.89
CA ASN A 34 41.52 15.24 6.67
C ASN A 34 41.86 14.02 5.78
N LEU A 35 42.28 14.25 4.54
CA LEU A 35 42.79 13.18 3.68
C LEU A 35 44.23 12.83 4.07
N PRO A 36 44.64 11.54 4.03
CA PRO A 36 46.02 11.13 4.19
C PRO A 36 46.97 11.87 3.24
N GLU A 37 48.22 11.98 3.58
CA GLU A 37 49.22 12.60 2.69
C GLU A 37 49.36 11.80 1.41
N GLY A 38 49.43 12.50 0.27
CA GLY A 38 49.46 11.88 -1.06
C GLY A 38 48.11 11.42 -1.63
N GLU A 39 47.09 11.25 -0.80
CA GLU A 39 45.78 10.75 -1.23
C GLU A 39 44.87 11.83 -1.79
N LYS A 40 43.99 11.40 -2.71
CA LYS A 40 43.02 12.27 -3.39
C LYS A 40 41.60 11.77 -3.17
N LEU A 41 40.69 12.71 -2.89
CA LEU A 41 39.27 12.42 -2.73
C LEU A 41 38.68 11.99 -4.07
N TYR A 42 38.13 10.79 -4.14
CA TYR A 42 37.43 10.31 -5.32
C TYR A 42 36.06 10.99 -5.45
N THR A 43 35.82 11.63 -6.58
CA THR A 43 34.61 12.42 -6.85
C THR A 43 33.61 11.72 -7.75
N GLY A 44 33.98 10.54 -8.28
CA GLY A 44 33.12 9.70 -9.10
C GLY A 44 33.74 9.31 -10.44
N ALA A 45 32.98 8.49 -11.17
CA ALA A 45 33.33 8.07 -12.52
C ALA A 45 32.52 8.85 -13.57
N SER A 46 33.14 9.10 -14.70
CA SER A 46 32.44 9.53 -15.91
C SER A 46 32.72 8.52 -17.04
N VAL A 47 31.69 8.19 -17.82
CA VAL A 47 31.83 7.32 -18.98
C VAL A 47 31.58 8.17 -20.24
N LYS A 48 32.54 8.18 -21.16
CA LYS A 48 32.41 8.68 -22.51
C LYS A 48 32.12 7.48 -23.41
N LEU A 49 30.99 7.50 -24.09
CA LEU A 49 30.57 6.43 -24.98
C LEU A 49 30.69 6.97 -26.43
N SER A 50 31.33 6.20 -27.31
CA SER A 50 31.53 6.51 -28.72
C SER A 50 31.41 5.25 -29.59
N GLY A 51 31.25 5.43 -30.89
CA GLY A 51 31.11 4.32 -31.84
C GLY A 51 29.71 3.68 -31.84
N GLU A 52 28.71 4.38 -31.34
CA GLU A 52 27.33 3.96 -31.22
C GLU A 52 26.42 4.41 -32.36
N GLU A 53 26.82 4.23 -33.60
CA GLU A 53 26.07 4.71 -34.78
C GLU A 53 24.67 4.11 -34.92
N ASP A 54 24.45 2.90 -34.35
CA ASP A 54 23.18 2.18 -34.42
C ASP A 54 22.19 2.59 -33.31
N LEU A 55 22.65 3.32 -32.26
CA LEU A 55 21.84 3.61 -31.11
C LEU A 55 21.09 4.95 -31.27
N THR A 56 19.82 4.94 -30.88
CA THR A 56 19.06 6.18 -30.70
C THR A 56 19.64 7.03 -29.56
N ALA A 57 19.40 8.34 -29.58
CA ALA A 57 19.85 9.24 -28.52
C ALA A 57 19.37 8.80 -27.11
N ARG A 58 18.21 8.16 -27.04
CA ARG A 58 17.63 7.65 -25.79
C ARG A 58 18.39 6.40 -25.30
N GLU A 59 18.64 5.44 -26.17
CA GLU A 59 19.39 4.21 -25.85
C GLU A 59 20.82 4.52 -25.45
N ARG A 60 21.49 5.41 -26.18
CA ARG A 60 22.82 5.92 -25.86
C ARG A 60 22.87 6.50 -24.44
N LYS A 61 21.88 7.33 -24.10
CA LYS A 61 21.79 7.93 -22.74
C LYS A 61 21.57 6.88 -21.67
N LEU A 62 20.73 5.85 -21.94
CA LEU A 62 20.48 4.76 -21.00
C LEU A 62 21.73 3.90 -20.81
N LEU A 63 22.34 3.43 -21.88
CA LEU A 63 23.56 2.63 -21.85
C LEU A 63 24.70 3.34 -21.11
N ARG A 64 24.90 4.63 -21.40
CA ARG A 64 25.89 5.44 -20.68
C ARG A 64 25.59 5.53 -19.18
N ALA A 65 24.32 5.70 -18.80
CA ALA A 65 23.92 5.75 -17.40
C ALA A 65 24.12 4.40 -16.68
N GLU A 66 23.85 3.28 -17.36
CA GLU A 66 24.11 1.93 -16.87
C GLU A 66 25.60 1.70 -16.62
N LEU A 67 26.44 1.96 -17.61
CA LEU A 67 27.89 1.86 -17.48
C LEU A 67 28.43 2.71 -16.33
N GLN A 68 28.01 3.98 -16.22
CA GLN A 68 28.41 4.87 -15.14
C GLN A 68 27.93 4.35 -13.77
N GLY A 69 26.79 3.69 -13.71
CA GLY A 69 26.24 3.10 -12.51
C GLY A 69 27.01 1.86 -12.01
N MET A 70 27.79 1.22 -12.89
CA MET A 70 28.59 0.01 -12.59
C MET A 70 29.94 0.30 -11.99
N ALA A 71 30.54 1.45 -12.27
CA ALA A 71 31.87 1.81 -11.73
C ALA A 71 31.89 1.78 -10.19
N ARG A 72 32.91 1.17 -9.62
CA ARG A 72 33.12 1.00 -8.18
C ARG A 72 34.51 1.52 -7.76
N PRO A 73 34.64 2.03 -6.51
CA PRO A 73 33.59 2.34 -5.55
C PRO A 73 32.71 3.52 -6.02
N LYS A 74 31.55 3.68 -5.40
CA LYS A 74 30.72 4.89 -5.59
C LYS A 74 31.35 6.05 -4.81
N PRO A 75 31.33 7.28 -5.33
CA PRO A 75 31.80 8.45 -4.60
C PRO A 75 30.92 8.74 -3.39
N ASN A 76 31.45 9.53 -2.44
CA ASN A 76 30.69 9.98 -1.29
C ASN A 76 29.35 10.59 -1.69
N SER A 77 28.31 10.24 -0.93
CA SER A 77 26.94 10.70 -1.18
C SER A 77 26.83 12.22 -1.09
N ARG A 78 26.10 12.82 -2.04
CA ARG A 78 25.90 14.27 -2.13
C ARG A 78 24.43 14.65 -1.94
N PHE A 79 24.20 15.72 -1.21
CA PHE A 79 22.92 16.36 -1.07
C PHE A 79 23.00 17.80 -1.61
N LEU A 80 22.18 18.16 -2.60
CA LEU A 80 22.26 19.44 -3.32
C LEU A 80 23.69 19.76 -3.82
N GLY A 81 24.43 18.73 -4.27
CA GLY A 81 25.83 18.87 -4.72
C GLY A 81 26.87 18.87 -3.61
N ILE A 82 26.49 18.97 -2.33
CA ILE A 82 27.37 19.01 -1.16
C ILE A 82 27.49 17.63 -0.54
N PRO A 83 28.69 17.08 -0.28
CA PRO A 83 28.90 15.79 0.41
C PRO A 83 28.70 15.93 1.92
N PHE A 84 27.47 16.11 2.33
CA PHE A 84 27.07 16.40 3.71
C PHE A 84 27.56 15.35 4.72
N LYS A 85 27.42 14.07 4.39
CA LYS A 85 27.86 12.97 5.26
C LYS A 85 29.39 12.93 5.44
N LEU A 86 30.14 13.26 4.37
CA LEU A 86 31.57 13.41 4.45
C LEU A 86 31.94 14.63 5.32
N GLY A 87 31.23 15.75 5.17
CA GLY A 87 31.40 16.93 6.04
C GLY A 87 31.17 16.60 7.51
N PHE A 88 30.10 15.82 7.78
CA PHE A 88 29.78 15.35 9.13
C PHE A 88 30.88 14.40 9.69
N TYR A 89 31.38 13.50 8.87
CA TYR A 89 32.48 12.63 9.22
C TYR A 89 33.75 13.45 9.59
N ASN A 90 34.10 14.45 8.79
CA ASN A 90 35.26 15.32 9.00
C ASN A 90 35.13 16.20 10.24
N LEU A 91 33.92 16.62 10.61
CA LEU A 91 33.64 17.41 11.82
C LEU A 91 34.07 16.66 13.10
N PHE A 92 33.83 15.34 13.12
CA PHE A 92 34.18 14.47 14.26
C PHE A 92 35.34 13.54 13.97
N TYR A 93 36.23 13.88 13.03
CA TYR A 93 37.35 13.04 12.60
C TYR A 93 38.25 12.56 13.73
N LYS A 94 38.59 13.47 14.66
CA LYS A 94 39.45 13.19 15.81
C LYS A 94 38.78 12.44 16.97
N ALA A 95 37.48 12.20 16.92
CA ALA A 95 36.74 11.52 17.98
C ALA A 95 37.12 10.03 18.06
N LYS A 96 37.41 9.55 19.28
CA LYS A 96 37.71 8.13 19.52
C LYS A 96 36.52 7.26 19.08
N PRO A 97 36.74 6.09 18.43
CA PRO A 97 35.65 5.25 17.86
C PRO A 97 34.53 4.91 18.84
N ASN A 98 34.89 4.61 20.09
CA ASN A 98 33.93 4.20 21.13
C ASN A 98 33.30 5.36 21.92
N SER A 99 33.71 6.62 21.69
CA SER A 99 33.10 7.80 22.31
C SER A 99 31.71 8.09 21.71
N PHE A 100 30.88 8.87 22.40
CA PHE A 100 29.58 9.31 21.89
C PHE A 100 29.72 9.97 20.52
N PHE A 101 30.65 10.89 20.35
CA PHE A 101 30.90 11.58 19.06
C PHE A 101 31.46 10.63 17.99
N GLY A 102 32.27 9.63 18.38
CA GLY A 102 32.77 8.60 17.48
C GLY A 102 31.63 7.70 16.96
N LYS A 103 30.74 7.28 17.84
CA LYS A 103 29.52 6.52 17.46
C LYS A 103 28.61 7.34 16.54
N LEU A 104 28.47 8.63 16.82
CA LEU A 104 27.68 9.55 15.99
C LEU A 104 28.30 9.70 14.59
N ARG A 105 29.60 9.90 14.51
CA ARG A 105 30.37 9.93 13.25
C ARG A 105 30.18 8.66 12.43
N ASN A 106 30.30 7.48 13.05
CA ASN A 106 30.18 6.22 12.33
C ASN A 106 28.75 5.92 11.89
N LYS A 107 27.73 6.43 12.62
CA LYS A 107 26.32 6.24 12.29
C LYS A 107 25.81 7.19 11.21
N PHE A 108 26.23 8.44 11.20
CA PHE A 108 25.70 9.50 10.33
C PHE A 108 26.71 10.04 9.32
N GLY A 109 28.01 9.82 9.57
CA GLY A 109 29.07 10.20 8.67
C GLY A 109 29.40 9.11 7.65
N GLU A 110 30.10 9.51 6.59
CA GLU A 110 30.65 8.65 5.55
C GLU A 110 32.13 8.95 5.38
N PRO A 111 33.02 7.96 5.54
CA PRO A 111 34.47 8.21 5.38
C PRO A 111 34.77 8.66 3.94
N PRO A 112 35.86 9.39 3.70
CA PRO A 112 36.27 9.76 2.37
C PRO A 112 36.59 8.52 1.54
N VAL A 113 36.06 8.46 0.32
CA VAL A 113 36.45 7.46 -0.68
C VAL A 113 37.67 7.99 -1.40
N LEU A 114 38.74 7.21 -1.42
CA LEU A 114 40.02 7.62 -1.97
C LEU A 114 40.20 7.16 -3.41
N LEU A 115 41.07 7.81 -4.18
CA LEU A 115 41.41 7.35 -5.52
C LEU A 115 42.12 6.00 -5.50
N SER A 116 42.91 5.72 -4.49
CA SER A 116 43.61 4.43 -4.26
C SER A 116 42.64 3.26 -4.07
N ASP A 117 41.39 3.52 -3.62
CA ASP A 117 40.33 2.51 -3.50
C ASP A 117 39.75 2.10 -4.88
N VAL A 118 40.08 2.84 -5.96
CA VAL A 118 39.51 2.63 -7.29
C VAL A 118 40.41 1.70 -8.10
N ASN A 119 39.94 0.47 -8.31
CA ASN A 119 40.61 -0.44 -9.23
C ASN A 119 40.12 -0.16 -10.68
N LEU A 120 40.90 0.63 -11.41
CA LEU A 120 40.56 1.06 -12.77
C LEU A 120 40.48 -0.12 -13.76
N ASP A 121 41.44 -1.06 -13.67
CA ASP A 121 41.48 -2.23 -14.56
C ASP A 121 40.29 -3.17 -14.36
N ASN A 122 39.90 -3.39 -13.09
CA ASN A 122 38.72 -4.20 -12.82
C ASN A 122 37.44 -3.54 -13.32
N ASN A 123 37.31 -2.22 -13.12
CA ASN A 123 36.16 -1.48 -13.66
C ASN A 123 36.14 -1.52 -15.19
N THR A 124 37.27 -1.39 -15.86
CA THR A 124 37.39 -1.48 -17.31
C THR A 124 36.90 -2.84 -17.83
N LYS A 125 37.29 -3.95 -17.17
CA LYS A 125 36.82 -5.30 -17.48
C LYS A 125 35.30 -5.43 -17.29
N ILE A 126 34.76 -4.94 -16.18
CA ILE A 126 33.31 -4.98 -15.89
C ILE A 126 32.53 -4.20 -16.95
N LEU A 127 32.96 -3.00 -17.29
CA LEU A 127 32.28 -2.16 -18.29
C LEU A 127 32.32 -2.81 -19.69
N ARG A 128 33.46 -3.40 -20.07
CA ARG A 128 33.63 -4.14 -21.32
C ARG A 128 32.71 -5.36 -21.36
N SER A 129 32.72 -6.21 -20.32
CA SER A 129 31.86 -7.39 -20.24
C SER A 129 30.36 -7.02 -20.28
N HIS A 130 29.97 -5.88 -19.70
CA HIS A 130 28.60 -5.39 -19.81
C HIS A 130 28.22 -5.05 -21.26
N LEU A 131 29.12 -4.38 -21.99
CA LEU A 131 28.90 -4.08 -23.42
C LEU A 131 28.82 -5.37 -24.25
N GLU A 132 29.73 -6.35 -24.02
CA GLU A 132 29.70 -7.66 -24.67
C GLU A 132 28.37 -8.40 -24.38
N ASN A 133 27.88 -8.35 -23.14
CA ASN A 133 26.60 -8.93 -22.76
C ASN A 133 25.39 -8.25 -23.44
N LYS A 134 25.54 -7.01 -23.90
CA LYS A 134 24.54 -6.26 -24.66
C LYS A 134 24.74 -6.34 -26.18
N GLY A 135 25.61 -7.26 -26.66
CA GLY A 135 25.82 -7.51 -28.08
C GLY A 135 26.91 -6.66 -28.75
N PHE A 136 27.65 -5.88 -28.00
CA PHE A 136 28.78 -5.11 -28.52
C PHE A 136 30.09 -5.90 -28.38
N PHE A 137 30.24 -6.99 -29.14
CA PHE A 137 31.35 -7.94 -28.99
C PHE A 137 32.73 -7.37 -29.33
N LYS A 138 32.80 -6.27 -30.12
CA LYS A 138 34.04 -5.57 -30.47
C LYS A 138 34.31 -4.38 -29.53
N ALA A 139 33.60 -4.26 -28.41
CA ALA A 139 33.75 -3.13 -27.49
C ALA A 139 35.16 -3.07 -26.88
N LYS A 140 35.68 -1.87 -26.81
CA LYS A 140 36.96 -1.55 -26.16
C LYS A 140 36.68 -0.50 -25.08
N VAL A 141 37.26 -0.72 -23.89
CA VAL A 141 37.13 0.25 -22.80
C VAL A 141 38.54 0.56 -22.29
N THR A 142 38.84 1.83 -22.17
CA THR A 142 40.09 2.34 -21.58
C THR A 142 39.75 3.22 -20.37
N SER A 143 40.69 3.38 -19.47
CA SER A 143 40.50 4.20 -18.27
C SER A 143 41.61 5.21 -18.11
N ASP A 144 41.25 6.38 -17.62
CA ASP A 144 42.17 7.45 -17.26
C ASP A 144 41.67 8.14 -15.98
N THR A 145 42.53 8.98 -15.38
CA THR A 145 42.21 9.73 -14.18
C THR A 145 42.39 11.23 -14.41
N VAL A 146 41.38 11.99 -14.04
CA VAL A 146 41.47 13.46 -14.04
C VAL A 146 41.64 13.96 -12.62
N VAL A 147 42.81 14.56 -12.36
CA VAL A 147 43.17 15.09 -11.05
C VAL A 147 43.07 16.60 -11.04
N LYS A 148 42.34 17.16 -10.07
CA LYS A 148 42.22 18.60 -9.82
C LYS A 148 42.49 18.88 -8.34
N ALA A 149 43.68 19.40 -8.03
CA ALA A 149 44.18 19.63 -6.68
C ALA A 149 44.08 18.35 -5.82
N ARG A 150 43.35 18.35 -4.70
CA ARG A 150 43.17 17.19 -3.80
C ARG A 150 41.95 16.31 -4.15
N LYS A 151 41.38 16.46 -5.37
CA LYS A 151 40.24 15.68 -5.87
C LYS A 151 40.64 14.95 -7.14
N ALA A 152 40.07 13.75 -7.33
CA ALA A 152 40.27 12.99 -8.56
C ALA A 152 38.95 12.34 -9.00
N SER A 153 38.83 12.09 -10.29
CA SER A 153 37.74 11.34 -10.91
C SER A 153 38.29 10.34 -11.92
N ALA A 154 37.64 9.20 -12.05
CA ALA A 154 37.95 8.24 -13.10
C ALA A 154 37.17 8.61 -14.38
N VAL A 155 37.83 8.48 -15.51
CA VAL A 155 37.22 8.66 -16.83
C VAL A 155 37.38 7.35 -17.58
N TYR A 156 36.26 6.76 -18.01
CA TYR A 156 36.26 5.58 -18.84
C TYR A 156 35.83 5.96 -20.24
N GLU A 157 36.65 5.63 -21.23
CA GLU A 157 36.31 5.82 -22.65
C GLU A 157 35.92 4.45 -23.20
N ALA A 158 34.63 4.30 -23.50
CA ALA A 158 34.05 3.09 -24.05
C ALA A 158 33.72 3.30 -25.52
N ILE A 159 34.38 2.55 -26.39
CA ILE A 159 34.08 2.45 -27.82
C ILE A 159 33.24 1.20 -28.00
N SER A 160 31.94 1.33 -28.24
CA SER A 160 31.03 0.20 -28.32
C SER A 160 31.18 -0.62 -29.59
N GLY A 161 31.45 0.03 -30.73
CA GLY A 161 31.31 -0.61 -32.03
C GLY A 161 29.84 -0.87 -32.36
N TRP A 162 29.61 -1.69 -33.39
CA TRP A 162 28.26 -2.08 -33.83
C TRP A 162 27.60 -3.10 -32.87
N GLN A 163 26.30 -2.95 -32.64
CA GLN A 163 25.54 -3.91 -31.90
C GLN A 163 25.16 -5.11 -32.77
N SER A 164 25.34 -6.31 -32.27
CA SER A 164 24.97 -7.52 -33.03
C SER A 164 23.49 -7.85 -32.82
N HIS A 165 22.82 -8.24 -33.92
CA HIS A 165 21.40 -8.57 -33.93
C HIS A 165 21.18 -10.07 -34.20
N ILE A 166 20.08 -10.61 -33.70
CA ILE A 166 19.72 -12.02 -33.87
C ILE A 166 19.32 -12.25 -35.34
N ASN A 167 20.03 -13.16 -36.02
CA ASN A 167 19.73 -13.55 -37.39
C ASN A 167 18.80 -14.74 -37.47
N THR A 168 19.11 -15.81 -36.72
CA THR A 168 18.30 -17.04 -36.65
C THR A 168 18.19 -17.52 -35.22
N VAL A 169 17.06 -18.18 -34.90
CA VAL A 169 16.87 -18.86 -33.65
C VAL A 169 16.40 -20.29 -33.96
N THR A 170 17.20 -21.29 -33.61
CA THR A 170 16.87 -22.70 -33.81
C THR A 170 16.69 -23.39 -32.47
N PHE A 171 15.59 -24.13 -32.35
CA PHE A 171 15.30 -24.95 -31.19
C PHE A 171 15.64 -26.43 -31.51
N ILE A 172 16.06 -27.14 -30.53
CA ILE A 172 16.54 -28.53 -30.50
C ILE A 172 16.01 -29.40 -31.65
N PRO A 173 16.86 -30.10 -32.43
CA PRO A 173 16.43 -30.95 -33.53
C PRO A 173 15.97 -32.35 -33.09
N ASP A 174 16.17 -32.75 -31.83
CA ASP A 174 15.85 -34.05 -31.25
C ASP A 174 14.33 -34.32 -31.16
N SER A 175 13.89 -35.57 -31.17
CA SER A 175 12.48 -36.02 -31.15
C SER A 175 12.01 -36.55 -29.79
N THR A 176 12.79 -36.34 -28.74
CA THR A 176 12.36 -36.69 -27.35
C THR A 176 11.16 -35.86 -26.89
N GLU A 177 10.40 -36.36 -25.92
CA GLU A 177 9.24 -35.69 -25.36
C GLU A 177 9.61 -34.28 -24.81
N LEU A 178 10.74 -34.17 -24.09
CA LEU A 178 11.29 -32.93 -23.63
C LEU A 178 11.61 -31.96 -24.78
N ALA A 179 12.27 -32.45 -25.84
CA ALA A 179 12.64 -31.64 -27.00
C ALA A 179 11.39 -31.14 -27.75
N ASN A 180 10.35 -31.99 -27.86
CA ASN A 180 9.06 -31.58 -28.43
C ASN A 180 8.40 -30.45 -27.62
N ALA A 181 8.35 -30.60 -26.30
CA ALA A 181 7.78 -29.58 -25.42
C ALA A 181 8.56 -28.24 -25.46
N ILE A 182 9.90 -28.29 -25.60
CA ILE A 182 10.73 -27.11 -25.80
C ILE A 182 10.43 -26.44 -27.15
N ARG A 183 10.28 -27.22 -28.24
CA ARG A 183 9.89 -26.65 -29.56
C ARG A 183 8.53 -26.03 -29.55
N GLU A 184 7.54 -26.62 -28.91
CA GLU A 184 6.21 -26.02 -28.73
C GLU A 184 6.29 -24.69 -27.99
N SER A 185 7.20 -24.57 -27.02
CA SER A 185 7.42 -23.33 -26.28
C SER A 185 7.96 -22.18 -27.14
N ALA A 186 8.51 -22.49 -28.34
CA ALA A 186 9.12 -21.50 -29.23
C ALA A 186 8.14 -20.41 -29.71
N ALA A 187 6.84 -20.74 -29.80
CA ALA A 187 5.81 -19.75 -30.16
C ALA A 187 5.79 -18.51 -29.22
N GLY A 188 6.20 -18.68 -27.96
CA GLY A 188 6.29 -17.61 -26.97
C GLY A 188 7.72 -17.11 -26.73
N SER A 189 8.67 -17.40 -27.59
CA SER A 189 10.08 -17.06 -27.40
C SER A 189 10.32 -15.55 -27.27
N LEU A 190 11.19 -15.20 -26.34
CA LEU A 190 11.72 -13.84 -26.17
C LEU A 190 12.87 -13.54 -27.14
N LEU A 191 13.48 -14.59 -27.75
CA LEU A 191 14.52 -14.47 -28.74
C LEU A 191 13.86 -14.24 -30.11
N LYS A 192 13.86 -13.01 -30.59
CA LYS A 192 13.24 -12.63 -31.86
C LYS A 192 14.28 -12.25 -32.89
N VAL A 193 14.12 -12.73 -34.12
CA VAL A 193 14.95 -12.34 -35.25
C VAL A 193 14.85 -10.84 -35.47
N GLY A 194 16.00 -10.18 -35.70
CA GLY A 194 16.12 -8.74 -35.90
C GLY A 194 16.31 -7.93 -34.60
N GLU A 195 16.01 -8.50 -33.42
CA GLU A 195 16.25 -7.83 -32.15
C GLU A 195 17.73 -7.88 -31.75
N PRO A 196 18.22 -6.91 -30.98
CA PRO A 196 19.59 -6.90 -30.48
C PRO A 196 19.91 -8.12 -29.60
N TYR A 197 21.15 -8.61 -29.68
CA TYR A 197 21.63 -9.59 -28.73
C TYR A 197 21.67 -9.01 -27.33
N ASP A 198 21.08 -9.71 -26.37
CA ASP A 198 21.10 -9.36 -24.96
C ASP A 198 21.15 -10.64 -24.09
N LEU A 199 22.23 -10.80 -23.31
CA LEU A 199 22.41 -11.96 -22.43
C LEU A 199 21.31 -12.06 -21.35
N ASP A 200 20.75 -10.92 -20.92
CA ASP A 200 19.67 -10.93 -19.92
C ASP A 200 18.38 -11.49 -20.54
N ILE A 201 18.10 -11.22 -21.80
CA ILE A 201 16.98 -11.82 -22.53
C ILE A 201 17.18 -13.32 -22.69
N ILE A 202 18.40 -13.78 -22.94
CA ILE A 202 18.73 -15.21 -23.00
C ILE A 202 18.46 -15.88 -21.66
N LYS A 203 18.86 -15.29 -20.55
CA LYS A 203 18.56 -15.81 -19.19
C LYS A 203 17.05 -15.88 -18.93
N LEU A 204 16.32 -14.83 -19.33
CA LEU A 204 14.85 -14.79 -19.22
C LEU A 204 14.20 -15.88 -20.08
N GLU A 205 14.69 -16.11 -21.30
CA GLU A 205 14.19 -17.19 -22.18
C GLU A 205 14.36 -18.56 -21.55
N ARG A 206 15.53 -18.86 -20.99
CA ARG A 206 15.76 -20.12 -20.26
C ARG A 206 14.79 -20.29 -19.09
N THR A 207 14.53 -19.21 -18.35
CA THR A 207 13.56 -19.21 -17.24
C THR A 207 12.13 -19.38 -17.74
N ARG A 208 11.79 -18.79 -18.89
CA ARG A 208 10.47 -18.93 -19.52
C ARG A 208 10.21 -20.36 -19.97
N ILE A 209 11.22 -20.99 -20.62
CA ILE A 209 11.13 -22.40 -21.05
C ILE A 209 10.97 -23.31 -19.81
N ASP A 210 11.74 -23.11 -18.74
CA ASP A 210 11.58 -23.85 -17.48
C ASP A 210 10.15 -23.73 -16.93
N ALA A 211 9.62 -22.51 -16.89
CA ALA A 211 8.25 -22.30 -16.43
C ALA A 211 7.22 -23.04 -17.30
N TYR A 212 7.38 -22.99 -18.63
CA TYR A 212 6.52 -23.70 -19.58
C TYR A 212 6.55 -25.22 -19.40
N LEU A 213 7.73 -25.77 -19.19
CA LEU A 213 7.93 -27.22 -18.98
C LEU A 213 7.36 -27.68 -17.64
N LYS A 214 7.49 -26.86 -16.59
CA LYS A 214 6.93 -27.20 -15.28
C LYS A 214 5.39 -27.19 -15.22
N GLU A 215 4.74 -26.50 -16.15
CA GLU A 215 3.29 -26.63 -16.33
C GLU A 215 2.90 -27.93 -17.08
N ARG A 216 3.89 -28.67 -17.60
CA ARG A 216 3.72 -29.93 -18.38
C ARG A 216 4.38 -31.12 -17.73
N GLY A 217 4.55 -31.13 -16.43
CA GLY A 217 5.02 -32.28 -15.68
C GLY A 217 6.54 -32.38 -15.47
N PHE A 218 7.37 -31.59 -16.12
CA PHE A 218 8.83 -31.70 -16.01
C PHE A 218 9.35 -31.11 -14.68
N PHE A 219 9.02 -31.78 -13.58
CA PHE A 219 9.29 -31.28 -12.22
C PHE A 219 10.79 -31.03 -11.94
N TYR A 220 11.67 -31.96 -12.35
CA TYR A 220 13.11 -31.86 -12.08
C TYR A 220 13.88 -31.01 -13.09
N PHE A 221 13.21 -30.53 -14.15
CA PHE A 221 13.86 -29.64 -15.11
C PHE A 221 14.29 -28.33 -14.45
N SER A 222 15.37 -27.72 -14.94
CA SER A 222 15.85 -26.44 -14.48
C SER A 222 16.41 -25.60 -15.63
N PRO A 223 16.44 -24.24 -15.52
CA PRO A 223 17.02 -23.37 -16.56
C PRO A 223 18.49 -23.69 -16.88
N GLU A 224 19.22 -24.27 -15.91
CA GLU A 224 20.64 -24.67 -16.06
C GLU A 224 20.83 -25.81 -17.03
N ALA A 225 19.80 -26.63 -17.28
CA ALA A 225 19.81 -27.70 -18.28
C ALA A 225 19.81 -27.17 -19.73
N LEU A 226 19.45 -25.92 -19.93
CA LEU A 226 19.47 -25.29 -21.25
C LEU A 226 20.78 -24.54 -21.48
N LEU A 227 21.31 -24.67 -22.70
CA LEU A 227 22.37 -23.85 -23.24
C LEU A 227 21.87 -23.14 -24.50
N VAL A 228 22.02 -21.81 -24.54
CA VAL A 228 21.82 -21.05 -25.77
C VAL A 228 23.18 -20.72 -26.33
N GLN A 229 23.53 -21.42 -27.38
CA GLN A 229 24.76 -21.17 -28.13
C GLN A 229 24.55 -19.97 -29.06
N ALA A 230 25.49 -19.01 -29.03
CA ALA A 230 25.49 -17.85 -29.87
C ALA A 230 26.70 -17.90 -30.83
N ASP A 231 26.44 -18.04 -32.11
CA ASP A 231 27.47 -18.02 -33.16
C ASP A 231 27.53 -16.63 -33.79
N THR A 232 28.67 -15.99 -33.62
CA THR A 232 28.98 -14.65 -34.13
C THR A 232 29.86 -14.66 -35.36
N THR A 233 30.18 -15.85 -35.92
CA THR A 233 31.14 -15.99 -37.02
C THR A 233 30.57 -15.64 -38.39
N ASN A 234 29.24 -15.45 -38.50
CA ASN A 234 28.57 -15.16 -39.78
C ASN A 234 28.87 -13.78 -40.40
N GLY A 235 29.60 -12.93 -39.75
CA GLY A 235 29.85 -11.56 -40.20
C GLY A 235 28.61 -10.65 -40.03
N ASN A 236 28.69 -9.44 -40.66
CA ASN A 236 27.59 -8.44 -40.69
C ASN A 236 26.96 -8.08 -39.33
N ASN A 237 27.69 -8.23 -38.22
CA ASN A 237 27.19 -8.01 -36.84
C ASN A 237 25.89 -8.75 -36.56
N THR A 238 25.80 -10.02 -37.01
CA THR A 238 24.65 -10.89 -36.75
C THR A 238 25.04 -12.08 -35.88
N VAL A 239 24.05 -12.64 -35.16
CA VAL A 239 24.23 -13.79 -34.26
C VAL A 239 23.18 -14.85 -34.58
N ASN A 240 23.65 -16.10 -34.86
CA ASN A 240 22.77 -17.25 -34.94
C ASN A 240 22.68 -17.93 -33.56
N MET A 241 21.46 -18.13 -33.09
CA MET A 241 21.21 -18.72 -31.78
C MET A 241 20.69 -20.17 -31.90
N ARG A 242 21.22 -21.06 -31.08
CA ARG A 242 20.75 -22.46 -30.98
C ARG A 242 20.41 -22.76 -29.52
N VAL A 243 19.16 -23.08 -29.24
CA VAL A 243 18.71 -23.55 -27.92
C VAL A 243 18.89 -25.05 -27.89
N ILE A 244 19.73 -25.55 -27.00
CA ILE A 244 20.04 -27.01 -26.87
C ILE A 244 19.91 -27.44 -25.41
N ILE A 245 19.63 -28.73 -25.20
CA ILE A 245 19.70 -29.39 -23.90
C ILE A 245 21.15 -29.79 -23.67
N LYS A 246 21.69 -29.48 -22.50
CA LYS A 246 23.04 -29.93 -22.15
C LYS A 246 23.10 -31.46 -22.02
N PRO A 247 24.15 -32.13 -22.53
CA PRO A 247 24.30 -33.56 -22.41
C PRO A 247 24.24 -34.07 -20.97
N GLU A 248 24.76 -33.30 -20.02
CA GLU A 248 24.83 -33.62 -18.59
C GLU A 248 23.46 -33.52 -17.88
N THR A 249 22.38 -33.17 -18.59
CA THR A 249 21.04 -33.08 -18.00
C THR A 249 20.59 -34.46 -17.50
N PRO A 250 20.29 -34.61 -16.20
CA PRO A 250 19.89 -35.91 -15.62
C PRO A 250 18.64 -36.49 -16.27
N ASP A 251 18.56 -37.82 -16.35
CA ASP A 251 17.43 -38.52 -16.98
C ASP A 251 16.09 -38.22 -16.30
N ASN A 252 16.08 -38.01 -14.97
CA ASN A 252 14.88 -37.61 -14.25
C ASN A 252 14.38 -36.23 -14.62
N ALA A 253 15.19 -35.36 -15.22
CA ALA A 253 14.78 -34.05 -15.71
C ALA A 253 14.20 -34.11 -17.15
N ARG A 254 14.27 -35.27 -17.80
CA ARG A 254 13.88 -35.44 -19.21
C ARG A 254 12.46 -35.98 -19.40
N GLN A 255 11.78 -36.40 -18.33
CA GLN A 255 10.43 -36.98 -18.39
C GLN A 255 9.43 -36.22 -17.55
N PRO A 256 8.13 -36.20 -17.93
CA PRO A 256 7.06 -35.62 -17.11
C PRO A 256 6.71 -36.55 -15.93
N TYR A 257 6.15 -35.95 -14.88
CA TYR A 257 5.75 -36.65 -13.66
C TYR A 257 4.28 -36.43 -13.35
N TYR A 258 3.64 -37.44 -12.77
CA TYR A 258 2.26 -37.44 -12.29
C TYR A 258 2.24 -37.45 -10.75
N ILE A 259 1.24 -36.88 -10.15
CA ILE A 259 1.03 -36.91 -8.70
C ILE A 259 0.57 -38.33 -8.30
N ASN A 260 1.25 -38.97 -7.36
CA ASN A 260 0.85 -40.28 -6.84
C ASN A 260 -0.04 -40.12 -5.62
N ASN A 261 0.50 -39.61 -4.53
CA ASN A 261 -0.25 -39.34 -3.29
C ASN A 261 0.12 -37.99 -2.71
N VAL A 262 -0.82 -37.42 -1.95
CA VAL A 262 -0.63 -36.16 -1.20
C VAL A 262 -0.72 -36.45 0.30
N TYR A 263 0.33 -36.14 1.04
CA TYR A 263 0.43 -36.35 2.49
C TYR A 263 0.55 -35.01 3.22
N ILE A 264 -0.31 -34.78 4.21
CA ILE A 264 -0.36 -33.53 5.01
C ILE A 264 -0.03 -33.85 6.46
N TYR A 265 1.12 -33.39 6.93
CA TYR A 265 1.54 -33.46 8.33
C TYR A 265 1.14 -32.17 9.04
N SER A 266 -0.05 -32.13 9.61
CA SER A 266 -0.66 -30.90 10.13
C SER A 266 -0.13 -30.46 11.50
N GLY A 267 0.62 -31.30 12.19
CA GLY A 267 1.20 -31.06 13.51
C GLY A 267 2.72 -30.99 13.55
N TYR A 268 3.38 -30.75 12.41
CA TYR A 268 4.84 -30.78 12.30
C TYR A 268 5.52 -29.69 13.16
N ARG A 269 6.63 -30.04 13.83
CA ARG A 269 7.46 -29.15 14.63
C ARG A 269 8.84 -28.96 14.02
N LEU A 270 9.28 -27.73 13.87
CA LEU A 270 10.58 -27.42 13.24
C LEU A 270 11.80 -27.97 14.03
N ASN A 271 11.70 -28.08 15.35
CA ASN A 271 12.80 -28.46 16.25
C ASN A 271 12.48 -29.75 17.05
N GLY A 272 11.61 -30.62 16.55
CA GLY A 272 11.21 -31.84 17.27
C GLY A 272 12.10 -33.02 16.94
N THR A 273 12.77 -33.62 17.92
CA THR A 273 13.31 -34.98 17.85
C THR A 273 12.15 -35.96 18.10
N GLY A 274 12.04 -37.01 17.27
CA GLY A 274 11.01 -38.05 17.45
C GLY A 274 9.61 -37.67 16.94
N GLN A 275 9.52 -36.98 15.82
CA GLN A 275 8.23 -36.68 15.19
C GLN A 275 7.62 -37.95 14.61
N ASP A 276 6.35 -38.19 14.92
CA ASP A 276 5.58 -39.27 14.31
C ASP A 276 5.25 -38.88 12.86
N THR A 277 6.10 -39.30 11.93
CA THR A 277 5.89 -39.20 10.48
C THR A 277 5.38 -40.52 9.91
N ALA A 278 5.00 -41.47 10.78
CA ALA A 278 4.52 -42.78 10.35
C ALA A 278 3.21 -42.63 9.56
N LYS A 279 3.23 -43.21 8.35
CA LYS A 279 2.06 -43.23 7.46
C LYS A 279 0.92 -44.10 7.99
N SER A 280 1.19 -44.96 8.98
CA SER A 280 0.19 -45.84 9.62
C SER A 280 -0.95 -45.09 10.27
N ASN A 281 -0.72 -43.85 10.70
CA ASN A 281 -1.72 -42.97 11.31
C ASN A 281 -2.39 -41.98 10.31
N ALA A 282 -2.19 -42.22 9.00
CA ALA A 282 -2.74 -41.39 7.95
C ALA A 282 -4.23 -41.62 7.78
N GLN A 283 -5.03 -40.57 7.86
CA GLN A 283 -6.45 -40.57 7.60
C GLN A 283 -6.69 -40.14 6.14
N PHE A 284 -7.24 -41.05 5.33
CA PHE A 284 -7.61 -40.76 3.94
C PHE A 284 -8.87 -39.88 3.89
N HIS A 285 -8.87 -38.87 3.03
CA HIS A 285 -10.02 -37.98 2.77
C HIS A 285 -9.91 -37.42 1.34
N GLU A 286 -10.90 -37.71 0.50
CA GLU A 286 -11.05 -37.12 -0.84
C GLU A 286 -9.73 -37.00 -1.65
N GLY A 287 -8.96 -38.08 -1.78
CA GLY A 287 -7.74 -38.11 -2.61
C GLY A 287 -6.42 -37.72 -1.91
N TYR A 288 -6.45 -37.37 -0.61
CA TYR A 288 -5.25 -37.05 0.15
C TYR A 288 -5.24 -37.66 1.56
N TYR A 289 -4.06 -37.74 2.16
CA TYR A 289 -3.83 -38.31 3.48
C TYR A 289 -3.46 -37.22 4.49
N VAL A 290 -4.14 -37.20 5.63
CA VAL A 290 -3.84 -36.29 6.75
C VAL A 290 -3.25 -37.06 7.91
N ILE A 291 -2.05 -36.68 8.33
CA ILE A 291 -1.36 -37.21 9.50
C ILE A 291 -1.44 -36.17 10.62
N ASP A 292 -2.41 -36.37 11.53
CA ASP A 292 -2.65 -35.54 12.71
C ASP A 292 -2.91 -36.41 13.96
N PRO A 293 -1.87 -36.97 14.61
CA PRO A 293 -2.03 -37.85 15.77
C PRO A 293 -2.82 -37.20 16.91
N ARG A 294 -2.80 -35.87 17.02
CA ARG A 294 -3.49 -35.12 18.05
C ARG A 294 -4.92 -34.73 17.67
N ARG A 295 -5.38 -35.06 16.47
CA ARG A 295 -6.72 -34.74 15.93
C ARG A 295 -7.10 -33.26 16.11
N ARG A 296 -6.16 -32.33 15.86
CA ARG A 296 -6.39 -30.91 16.00
C ARG A 296 -7.21 -30.32 14.87
N PHE A 297 -7.06 -30.91 13.68
CA PHE A 297 -7.68 -30.44 12.46
C PHE A 297 -8.60 -31.49 11.88
N LYS A 298 -9.75 -31.08 11.36
CA LYS A 298 -10.59 -31.95 10.53
C LYS A 298 -9.98 -32.05 9.13
N PRO A 299 -9.94 -33.23 8.49
CA PRO A 299 -9.40 -33.37 7.14
C PRO A 299 -10.06 -32.41 6.14
N LYS A 300 -11.35 -32.18 6.18
CA LYS A 300 -12.09 -31.24 5.33
C LYS A 300 -11.48 -29.81 5.27
N MET A 301 -10.67 -29.41 6.25
CA MET A 301 -9.99 -28.11 6.24
C MET A 301 -9.06 -27.93 5.04
N PHE A 302 -8.44 -29.00 4.57
CA PHE A 302 -7.43 -28.95 3.51
C PHE A 302 -8.03 -29.07 2.12
N GLU A 303 -9.28 -29.50 1.98
CA GLU A 303 -10.00 -29.65 0.72
C GLU A 303 -9.97 -28.39 -0.15
N GLN A 304 -10.22 -27.24 0.47
CA GLN A 304 -10.17 -25.94 -0.24
C GLN A 304 -8.72 -25.48 -0.54
N ALA A 305 -7.72 -26.04 0.10
CA ALA A 305 -6.33 -25.62 -0.09
C ALA A 305 -5.62 -26.40 -1.19
N LEU A 306 -5.92 -27.69 -1.35
CA LEU A 306 -5.31 -28.54 -2.38
C LEU A 306 -5.88 -28.21 -3.76
N GLN A 307 -5.01 -28.16 -4.79
CA GLN A 307 -5.37 -27.78 -6.16
C GLN A 307 -5.02 -28.84 -7.18
N PHE A 308 -4.53 -30.00 -6.77
CA PHE A 308 -4.30 -31.15 -7.62
C PHE A 308 -4.73 -32.43 -6.91
N ASP A 309 -5.16 -33.41 -7.70
CA ASP A 309 -5.59 -34.72 -7.24
C ASP A 309 -4.55 -35.82 -7.62
N ALA A 310 -4.66 -36.98 -6.98
CA ALA A 310 -3.84 -38.14 -7.31
C ALA A 310 -4.12 -38.60 -8.77
N GLY A 311 -3.05 -38.87 -9.53
CA GLY A 311 -3.12 -39.26 -10.94
C GLY A 311 -3.00 -38.07 -11.92
N GLU A 312 -3.11 -36.84 -11.50
CA GLU A 312 -2.94 -35.68 -12.36
C GLU A 312 -1.48 -35.42 -12.73
N LEU A 313 -1.27 -34.80 -13.90
CA LEU A 313 0.04 -34.36 -14.34
C LEU A 313 0.49 -33.21 -13.42
N TYR A 314 1.71 -33.31 -12.90
CA TYR A 314 2.28 -32.22 -12.12
C TYR A 314 2.28 -30.89 -12.91
N ASN A 315 1.85 -29.84 -12.29
CA ASN A 315 2.04 -28.49 -12.80
C ASN A 315 2.44 -27.52 -11.68
N ARG A 316 3.25 -26.52 -12.04
CA ARG A 316 3.80 -25.54 -11.08
C ARG A 316 2.72 -24.59 -10.55
N THR A 317 1.73 -24.29 -11.35
CA THR A 317 0.64 -23.40 -10.97
C THR A 317 -0.13 -23.98 -9.79
N ASP A 318 -0.60 -25.23 -9.87
CA ASP A 318 -1.35 -25.89 -8.79
C ASP A 318 -0.49 -26.14 -7.55
N HIS A 319 0.80 -26.46 -7.76
CA HIS A 319 1.78 -26.54 -6.67
C HIS A 319 1.86 -25.21 -5.89
N ASN A 320 2.06 -24.10 -6.59
CA ASN A 320 2.17 -22.78 -5.97
C ASN A 320 0.84 -22.31 -5.37
N LEU A 321 -0.28 -22.60 -6.01
CA LEU A 321 -1.62 -22.29 -5.50
C LEU A 321 -1.89 -23.06 -4.21
N THR A 322 -1.62 -24.34 -4.16
CA THR A 322 -1.73 -25.17 -2.96
C THR A 322 -0.90 -24.59 -1.82
N LEU A 323 0.37 -24.30 -2.08
CA LEU A 323 1.26 -23.68 -1.07
C LEU A 323 0.74 -22.32 -0.59
N SER A 324 0.32 -21.45 -1.51
CA SER A 324 -0.23 -20.14 -1.21
C SER A 324 -1.52 -20.23 -0.38
N ARG A 325 -2.39 -21.17 -0.70
CA ARG A 325 -3.65 -21.39 0.05
C ARG A 325 -3.39 -21.91 1.44
N LEU A 326 -2.49 -22.88 1.62
CA LEU A 326 -2.10 -23.38 2.94
C LEU A 326 -1.52 -22.26 3.82
N ILE A 327 -0.72 -21.36 3.25
CA ILE A 327 -0.20 -20.18 3.95
C ILE A 327 -1.34 -19.19 4.29
N ASN A 328 -2.25 -18.96 3.35
CA ASN A 328 -3.35 -18.00 3.50
C ASN A 328 -4.48 -18.46 4.43
N LEU A 329 -4.51 -19.73 4.83
CA LEU A 329 -5.36 -20.20 5.94
C LEU A 329 -5.05 -19.46 7.25
N ASN A 330 -3.79 -18.97 7.41
CA ASN A 330 -3.31 -18.26 8.60
C ASN A 330 -3.37 -19.10 9.90
N GLU A 331 -3.44 -20.42 9.75
CA GLU A 331 -3.41 -21.39 10.83
C GLU A 331 -2.00 -21.88 11.12
N PHE A 332 -1.10 -21.76 10.11
CA PHE A 332 0.23 -22.32 10.15
C PHE A 332 1.30 -21.23 10.19
N LYS A 333 2.23 -21.36 11.13
CA LYS A 333 3.41 -20.50 11.26
C LYS A 333 4.43 -20.75 10.16
N ALA A 334 4.54 -22.01 9.73
CA ALA A 334 5.39 -22.42 8.62
C ALA A 334 4.70 -23.51 7.82
N VAL A 335 4.83 -23.41 6.51
CA VAL A 335 4.38 -24.40 5.53
C VAL A 335 5.60 -24.76 4.71
N ARG A 336 5.96 -26.05 4.67
CA ARG A 336 7.02 -26.59 3.84
C ARG A 336 6.44 -27.71 2.99
N ASN A 337 6.87 -27.79 1.78
CA ASN A 337 6.51 -28.91 0.88
C ASN A 337 7.77 -29.61 0.39
N ARG A 338 7.61 -30.88 0.05
CA ARG A 338 8.62 -31.72 -0.56
C ARG A 338 7.91 -32.67 -1.51
N PHE A 339 8.48 -32.84 -2.69
CA PHE A 339 8.04 -33.85 -3.65
C PHE A 339 9.12 -34.91 -3.76
N GLU A 340 8.74 -36.16 -3.64
CA GLU A 340 9.64 -37.31 -3.72
C GLU A 340 9.22 -38.22 -4.86
N ARG A 341 10.19 -38.66 -5.65
CA ARG A 341 9.94 -39.62 -6.70
C ARG A 341 9.61 -40.97 -6.09
N VAL A 342 8.56 -41.60 -6.58
CA VAL A 342 8.26 -42.99 -6.29
C VAL A 342 9.27 -43.86 -7.08
N PRO A 343 9.98 -44.81 -6.44
CA PRO A 343 10.97 -45.66 -7.13
C PRO A 343 10.41 -46.28 -8.40
N ASP A 344 11.25 -46.36 -9.43
CA ASP A 344 10.96 -46.95 -10.73
C ASP A 344 9.68 -46.51 -11.44
N SER A 345 9.26 -45.28 -11.16
CA SER A 345 8.07 -44.73 -11.78
C SER A 345 8.23 -43.21 -12.11
N ALA A 346 7.40 -42.74 -13.04
CA ALA A 346 7.27 -41.30 -13.33
C ALA A 346 6.21 -40.65 -12.43
N LYS A 347 6.21 -40.98 -11.13
CA LYS A 347 5.23 -40.48 -10.16
C LYS A 347 5.92 -39.74 -9.01
N LEU A 348 5.21 -38.76 -8.41
CA LEU A 348 5.67 -37.97 -7.28
C LEU A 348 4.69 -38.10 -6.11
N ASP A 349 5.21 -38.40 -4.93
CA ASP A 349 4.51 -38.23 -3.68
C ASP A 349 4.72 -36.79 -3.19
N ALA A 350 3.64 -36.04 -2.90
CA ALA A 350 3.66 -34.70 -2.40
C ALA A 350 3.50 -34.67 -0.88
N TYR A 351 4.46 -34.09 -0.16
CA TYR A 351 4.47 -34.00 1.30
C TYR A 351 4.35 -32.54 1.71
N TYR A 352 3.38 -32.22 2.57
CA TYR A 352 3.18 -30.90 3.16
C TYR A 352 3.39 -30.97 4.67
N TYR A 353 4.40 -30.28 5.17
CA TYR A 353 4.75 -30.19 6.58
C TYR A 353 4.26 -28.85 7.16
N LEU A 354 3.23 -28.88 7.99
CA LEU A 354 2.54 -27.71 8.50
C LEU A 354 2.82 -27.52 9.99
N THR A 355 3.45 -26.42 10.35
CA THR A 355 3.71 -26.05 11.76
C THR A 355 2.62 -25.08 12.22
N PRO A 356 1.70 -25.52 13.11
CA PRO A 356 0.57 -24.69 13.50
C PRO A 356 1.00 -23.52 14.40
N HIS A 357 0.27 -22.42 14.29
CA HIS A 357 0.27 -21.35 15.29
C HIS A 357 -0.32 -21.85 16.65
N PRO A 358 -0.05 -21.16 17.75
CA PRO A 358 -0.84 -21.37 18.97
C PRO A 358 -2.33 -21.18 18.65
N ARG A 359 -3.16 -22.14 19.12
CA ARG A 359 -4.60 -22.11 18.85
C ARG A 359 -5.27 -20.83 19.36
N GLN A 360 -4.80 -20.32 20.48
CA GLN A 360 -5.33 -19.11 21.11
C GLN A 360 -4.23 -18.07 21.23
N SER A 361 -4.60 -16.81 21.10
CA SER A 361 -3.73 -15.68 21.36
C SER A 361 -4.54 -14.51 21.93
N LEU A 362 -3.91 -13.74 22.82
CA LEU A 362 -4.42 -12.48 23.32
C LEU A 362 -3.53 -11.35 22.79
N ARG A 363 -4.15 -10.32 22.26
CA ARG A 363 -3.48 -9.13 21.73
C ARG A 363 -4.03 -7.89 22.41
N GLY A 364 -3.15 -7.06 22.98
CA GLY A 364 -3.45 -5.70 23.41
C GLY A 364 -3.00 -4.69 22.38
N GLU A 365 -3.77 -3.65 22.13
CA GLU A 365 -3.43 -2.56 21.23
C GLU A 365 -3.81 -1.22 21.84
N ILE A 366 -2.91 -0.23 21.73
CA ILE A 366 -3.19 1.16 22.06
C ILE A 366 -3.16 1.95 20.76
N ARG A 367 -4.24 2.66 20.48
CA ARG A 367 -4.39 3.51 19.29
C ARG A 367 -4.59 4.95 19.73
N THR A 368 -3.85 5.86 19.12
CA THR A 368 -4.04 7.30 19.29
C THR A 368 -4.52 7.93 17.99
N THR A 369 -5.42 8.88 18.09
CA THR A 369 -5.97 9.63 16.94
C THR A 369 -5.90 11.13 17.20
N SER A 370 -5.60 11.89 16.15
CA SER A 370 -5.64 13.35 16.18
C SER A 370 -6.50 13.83 15.02
N LYS A 371 -7.48 14.70 15.32
CA LYS A 371 -8.42 15.26 14.34
C LYS A 371 -8.18 16.75 14.14
N SER A 372 -8.52 17.27 12.96
CA SER A 372 -8.36 18.68 12.59
C SER A 372 -9.23 19.66 13.41
N ASN A 373 -10.23 19.14 14.12
CA ASN A 373 -11.07 19.92 15.03
C ASN A 373 -10.47 20.05 16.45
N ASN A 374 -9.15 19.78 16.61
CA ASN A 374 -8.42 19.80 17.87
C ASN A 374 -8.87 18.75 18.90
N GLN A 375 -9.55 17.69 18.45
CA GLN A 375 -9.82 16.51 19.25
C GLN A 375 -8.65 15.54 19.13
N GLN A 376 -8.17 15.08 20.28
CA GLN A 376 -7.20 14.01 20.38
C GLN A 376 -7.81 12.84 21.13
N GLY A 377 -7.66 11.66 20.57
CA GLY A 377 -8.24 10.44 21.12
C GLY A 377 -7.19 9.41 21.44
N SER A 378 -7.51 8.58 22.44
CA SER A 378 -6.78 7.34 22.74
C SER A 378 -7.79 6.22 22.94
N GLN A 379 -7.48 5.06 22.40
CA GLN A 379 -8.29 3.85 22.54
C GLN A 379 -7.38 2.69 22.93
N ILE A 380 -7.82 1.92 23.89
CA ILE A 380 -7.21 0.65 24.29
C ILE A 380 -8.16 -0.46 23.83
N SER A 381 -7.62 -1.50 23.25
CA SER A 381 -8.38 -2.69 22.86
C SER A 381 -7.65 -3.96 23.26
N ALA A 382 -8.41 -4.97 23.61
CA ALA A 382 -7.95 -6.34 23.86
C ALA A 382 -8.71 -7.28 22.93
N THR A 383 -8.00 -8.14 22.21
CA THR A 383 -8.58 -9.11 21.29
C THR A 383 -8.12 -10.51 21.67
N TRP A 384 -9.04 -11.37 21.99
CA TRP A 384 -8.81 -12.80 22.09
C TRP A 384 -9.15 -13.45 20.75
N LEU A 385 -8.24 -14.27 20.24
CA LEU A 385 -8.39 -14.97 18.97
C LEU A 385 -8.19 -16.47 19.18
N ASN A 386 -9.18 -17.27 18.75
CA ASN A 386 -9.05 -18.71 18.56
C ASN A 386 -9.03 -18.99 17.04
N ARG A 387 -7.90 -19.50 16.54
CA ARG A 387 -7.68 -19.70 15.10
C ARG A 387 -8.37 -20.92 14.53
N ASN A 388 -8.73 -21.89 15.34
CA ASN A 388 -9.27 -23.16 14.89
C ASN A 388 -10.43 -23.60 15.80
N PHE A 389 -11.49 -22.81 15.85
CA PHE A 389 -12.56 -22.93 16.83
C PHE A 389 -13.34 -24.25 16.67
N PHE A 390 -13.80 -24.57 15.46
CA PHE A 390 -14.52 -25.82 15.13
C PHE A 390 -13.63 -26.89 14.49
N ARG A 391 -12.30 -26.71 14.49
CA ARG A 391 -11.27 -27.63 13.98
C ARG A 391 -11.18 -27.74 12.45
N ALA A 392 -11.84 -26.84 11.69
CA ALA A 392 -11.71 -26.76 10.24
C ALA A 392 -11.19 -25.37 9.77
N GLY A 393 -10.37 -24.72 10.62
CA GLY A 393 -9.75 -23.42 10.32
C GLY A 393 -10.66 -22.23 10.55
N GLU A 394 -11.79 -22.42 11.25
CA GLU A 394 -12.67 -21.31 11.60
C GLU A 394 -12.03 -20.47 12.70
N GLN A 395 -11.91 -19.17 12.45
CA GLN A 395 -11.31 -18.21 13.37
C GLN A 395 -12.39 -17.45 14.11
N LEU A 396 -12.40 -17.58 15.44
CA LEU A 396 -13.27 -16.79 16.31
C LEU A 396 -12.43 -15.72 17.02
N SER A 397 -12.76 -14.46 16.82
CA SER A 397 -12.17 -13.35 17.56
C SER A 397 -13.22 -12.63 18.40
N ILE A 398 -12.86 -12.30 19.63
CA ILE A 398 -13.64 -11.47 20.54
C ILE A 398 -12.76 -10.29 20.93
N SER A 399 -13.22 -9.10 20.62
CA SER A 399 -12.53 -7.85 20.89
C SER A 399 -13.36 -7.00 21.83
N ALA A 400 -12.71 -6.39 22.83
CA ALA A 400 -13.31 -5.36 23.65
C ALA A 400 -12.42 -4.11 23.57
N TYR A 401 -13.03 -2.94 23.57
CA TYR A 401 -12.29 -1.69 23.51
C TYR A 401 -12.96 -0.58 24.33
N ALA A 402 -12.13 0.34 24.80
CA ALA A 402 -12.55 1.57 25.44
C ALA A 402 -11.65 2.71 24.98
N GLY A 403 -12.23 3.87 24.73
CA GLY A 403 -11.50 5.02 24.25
C GLY A 403 -12.14 6.34 24.62
N SER A 404 -11.35 7.40 24.56
CA SER A 404 -11.82 8.75 24.78
C SER A 404 -11.24 9.70 23.75
N GLU A 405 -12.02 10.68 23.32
CA GLU A 405 -11.57 11.82 22.53
C GLU A 405 -11.78 13.07 23.35
N VAL A 406 -10.71 13.83 23.60
CA VAL A 406 -10.70 15.01 24.43
C VAL A 406 -10.37 16.22 23.59
N GLN A 407 -11.09 17.30 23.81
CA GLN A 407 -10.81 18.58 23.15
C GLN A 407 -9.97 19.47 24.04
N PHE A 408 -8.71 19.71 23.65
CA PHE A 408 -7.75 20.45 24.46
C PHE A 408 -7.82 21.98 24.30
N SER A 409 -8.35 22.49 23.19
CA SER A 409 -8.35 23.92 22.89
C SER A 409 -9.64 24.39 22.24
N GLY A 410 -9.96 25.67 22.42
CA GLY A 410 -11.13 26.33 21.86
C GLY A 410 -12.27 26.52 22.88
N ASN A 411 -13.38 27.08 22.43
CA ASN A 411 -14.59 27.40 23.26
C ASN A 411 -15.37 26.11 23.67
N TRP A 412 -14.91 24.95 23.27
CA TRP A 412 -15.57 23.63 23.34
C TRP A 412 -14.99 22.70 24.42
N LYS A 413 -14.36 23.27 25.43
CA LYS A 413 -13.82 22.48 26.55
C LYS A 413 -14.92 21.69 27.25
N GLY A 414 -14.70 20.38 27.42
CA GLY A 414 -15.60 19.49 28.17
C GLY A 414 -16.61 18.69 27.36
N TYR A 415 -16.69 18.88 26.04
CA TYR A 415 -17.50 18.04 25.14
C TYR A 415 -16.70 16.80 24.68
N ASN A 416 -16.25 16.03 25.64
CA ASN A 416 -15.47 14.83 25.39
C ASN A 416 -16.35 13.69 24.87
N ILE A 417 -15.78 12.83 24.04
CA ILE A 417 -16.44 11.62 23.54
C ILE A 417 -15.81 10.43 24.23
N TYR A 418 -16.62 9.59 24.81
CA TYR A 418 -16.22 8.28 25.34
C TYR A 418 -16.88 7.20 24.50
N ARG A 419 -16.11 6.21 24.11
CA ARG A 419 -16.61 5.05 23.34
C ARG A 419 -16.12 3.78 24.00
N SER A 420 -17.02 2.83 24.19
CA SER A 420 -16.68 1.46 24.58
C SER A 420 -17.53 0.47 23.80
N GLY A 421 -17.01 -0.72 23.60
CA GLY A 421 -17.76 -1.73 22.85
C GLY A 421 -17.07 -3.07 22.85
N ALA A 422 -17.81 -4.04 22.35
CA ALA A 422 -17.35 -5.40 22.14
C ALA A 422 -17.78 -5.89 20.75
N GLU A 423 -16.92 -6.70 20.13
CA GLU A 423 -17.17 -7.27 18.81
C GLU A 423 -16.77 -8.74 18.79
N LEU A 424 -17.65 -9.59 18.29
CA LEU A 424 -17.40 -10.99 17.99
C LEU A 424 -17.36 -11.14 16.47
N ASN A 425 -16.32 -11.79 15.96
CA ASN A 425 -16.18 -12.08 14.53
C ASN A 425 -15.79 -13.54 14.34
N LEU A 426 -16.63 -14.28 13.62
CA LEU A 426 -16.39 -15.66 13.19
C LEU A 426 -16.08 -15.67 11.69
N ALA A 427 -14.84 -16.02 11.33
CA ALA A 427 -14.41 -16.16 9.95
C ALA A 427 -14.25 -17.63 9.59
N ILE A 428 -15.03 -18.10 8.60
CA ILE A 428 -15.04 -19.47 8.08
C ILE A 428 -14.26 -19.48 6.76
N PRO A 429 -13.18 -20.27 6.57
CA PRO A 429 -12.30 -20.21 5.39
C PRO A 429 -12.90 -20.93 4.17
N ARG A 430 -14.13 -20.59 3.81
CA ARG A 430 -14.86 -21.04 2.61
C ARG A 430 -16.08 -20.16 2.38
N PHE A 431 -16.70 -20.27 1.22
CA PHE A 431 -18.07 -19.80 1.03
C PHE A 431 -19.02 -20.75 1.76
N PHE A 432 -19.65 -20.26 2.80
CA PHE A 432 -20.69 -20.99 3.51
C PHE A 432 -22.06 -20.57 2.96
N ILE A 433 -22.46 -21.23 1.87
CA ILE A 433 -23.76 -21.04 1.23
C ILE A 433 -24.56 -22.33 1.42
N PRO A 434 -25.80 -22.27 1.95
CA PRO A 434 -26.62 -23.46 2.13
C PRO A 434 -26.78 -24.19 0.78
N PHE A 435 -26.63 -25.51 0.82
CA PHE A 435 -26.83 -26.44 -0.30
C PHE A 435 -25.84 -26.32 -1.48
N THR A 436 -24.73 -25.57 -1.34
CA THR A 436 -23.74 -25.43 -2.41
C THR A 436 -22.33 -25.34 -1.82
N ASP A 437 -21.43 -26.21 -2.29
CA ASP A 437 -19.99 -26.09 -2.03
C ASP A 437 -19.32 -25.47 -3.27
N ILE A 438 -18.77 -24.26 -3.12
CA ILE A 438 -18.09 -23.54 -4.19
C ILE A 438 -16.59 -23.72 -4.03
N LYS A 439 -15.95 -24.49 -4.91
CA LYS A 439 -14.49 -24.57 -5.04
C LYS A 439 -14.00 -23.40 -5.89
N THR A 440 -13.02 -22.64 -5.38
CA THR A 440 -12.40 -21.53 -6.09
C THR A 440 -11.04 -21.91 -6.63
N LYS A 441 -10.64 -21.39 -7.80
CA LYS A 441 -9.36 -21.69 -8.44
C LYS A 441 -8.26 -20.63 -8.18
N GLY A 442 -8.52 -19.60 -7.41
CA GLY A 442 -7.54 -18.53 -7.13
C GLY A 442 -6.57 -18.89 -6.00
N GLY A 443 -5.45 -18.16 -5.86
CA GLY A 443 -4.45 -18.38 -4.81
C GLY A 443 -4.91 -18.00 -3.39
N TYR A 444 -6.15 -17.52 -3.22
CA TYR A 444 -6.71 -17.07 -1.95
C TYR A 444 -7.98 -17.85 -1.62
N ILE A 445 -8.05 -18.31 -0.38
CA ILE A 445 -9.24 -18.97 0.13
C ILE A 445 -10.27 -17.89 0.49
N PRO A 446 -11.50 -17.98 -0.03
CA PRO A 446 -12.58 -17.10 0.36
C PRO A 446 -12.95 -17.32 1.83
N ARG A 447 -13.59 -16.32 2.43
CA ARG A 447 -14.06 -16.39 3.81
C ARG A 447 -15.51 -15.97 3.89
N THR A 448 -16.25 -16.65 4.74
CA THR A 448 -17.56 -16.20 5.23
C THR A 448 -17.37 -15.60 6.60
N ASN A 449 -17.83 -14.37 6.81
CA ASN A 449 -17.77 -13.68 8.08
C ASN A 449 -19.16 -13.55 8.70
N VAL A 450 -19.23 -13.86 10.00
CA VAL A 450 -20.39 -13.54 10.85
C VAL A 450 -19.89 -12.59 11.94
N GLN A 451 -20.46 -11.40 11.98
CA GLN A 451 -20.07 -10.34 12.90
C GLN A 451 -21.22 -9.97 13.83
N LEU A 452 -20.92 -9.82 15.12
CA LEU A 452 -21.81 -9.25 16.12
C LEU A 452 -21.06 -8.15 16.85
N GLY A 453 -21.64 -6.98 16.97
CA GLY A 453 -21.02 -5.85 17.64
C GLY A 453 -21.98 -5.09 18.53
N TYR A 454 -21.47 -4.57 19.63
CA TYR A 454 -22.16 -3.69 20.52
C TYR A 454 -21.25 -2.51 20.89
N ASP A 455 -21.74 -1.28 20.71
CA ASP A 455 -21.04 -0.06 21.02
C ASP A 455 -21.89 0.86 21.90
N ILE A 456 -21.24 1.53 22.85
CA ILE A 456 -21.78 2.66 23.59
C ILE A 456 -20.95 3.89 23.22
N LEU A 457 -21.59 4.92 22.71
CA LEU A 457 -20.98 6.21 22.44
C LEU A 457 -21.61 7.25 23.39
N ASN A 458 -20.82 7.79 24.30
CA ASN A 458 -21.21 8.87 25.21
C ASN A 458 -20.53 10.16 24.76
N ARG A 459 -21.31 11.11 24.27
CA ARG A 459 -20.87 12.48 24.01
C ARG A 459 -21.27 13.33 25.22
N ARG A 460 -20.30 13.52 26.12
CA ARG A 460 -20.52 14.19 27.39
C ARG A 460 -21.27 15.50 27.19
N LYS A 461 -22.27 15.77 28.07
CA LYS A 461 -23.18 16.91 28.05
C LYS A 461 -24.19 16.94 26.89
N LEU A 462 -24.15 16.01 25.95
CA LEU A 462 -25.04 15.98 24.80
C LEU A 462 -25.94 14.77 24.78
N TYR A 463 -25.41 13.59 24.50
CA TYR A 463 -26.20 12.37 24.36
C TYR A 463 -25.38 11.11 24.55
N THR A 464 -26.07 10.00 24.80
CA THR A 464 -25.51 8.64 24.81
C THR A 464 -26.28 7.77 23.82
N LEU A 465 -25.57 7.09 22.93
CA LEU A 465 -26.13 6.18 21.94
C LEU A 465 -25.62 4.77 22.16
N ASN A 466 -26.51 3.79 22.04
CA ASN A 466 -26.18 2.36 21.87
C ASN A 466 -26.27 1.98 20.41
N SER A 467 -25.35 1.13 19.96
CA SER A 467 -25.38 0.57 18.61
C SER A 467 -25.22 -0.94 18.65
N TYR A 468 -26.12 -1.65 18.00
CA TYR A 468 -26.08 -3.10 17.82
C TYR A 468 -25.81 -3.38 16.35
N ARG A 469 -24.81 -4.20 16.07
CA ARG A 469 -24.42 -4.55 14.71
C ARG A 469 -24.48 -6.06 14.50
N PHE A 470 -25.02 -6.46 13.36
CA PHE A 470 -24.94 -7.83 12.85
C PHE A 470 -24.53 -7.78 11.39
N GLY A 471 -23.61 -8.66 11.00
CA GLY A 471 -23.18 -8.80 9.61
C GLY A 471 -22.99 -10.26 9.25
N PHE A 472 -23.52 -10.68 8.12
CA PHE A 472 -23.20 -11.95 7.47
C PHE A 472 -22.72 -11.64 6.05
N GLY A 473 -21.49 -12.07 5.72
CA GLY A 473 -20.90 -11.68 4.46
C GLY A 473 -19.78 -12.59 3.95
N PHE A 474 -19.39 -12.34 2.72
CA PHE A 474 -18.38 -13.08 1.97
C PHE A 474 -17.23 -12.16 1.60
N LEU A 475 -16.00 -12.60 1.88
CA LEU A 475 -14.78 -11.90 1.56
C LEU A 475 -13.92 -12.79 0.68
N TRP A 476 -13.50 -12.28 -0.49
CA TRP A 476 -12.61 -13.03 -1.36
C TRP A 476 -11.62 -12.10 -2.08
N LYS A 477 -10.53 -12.71 -2.52
CA LYS A 477 -9.49 -12.04 -3.31
C LYS A 477 -9.31 -12.78 -4.63
N GLU A 478 -9.32 -12.05 -5.73
CA GLU A 478 -8.89 -12.60 -7.02
C GLU A 478 -7.36 -12.60 -7.15
N SER A 479 -6.73 -11.59 -6.55
CA SER A 479 -5.28 -11.40 -6.56
C SER A 479 -4.84 -10.54 -5.37
N LEU A 480 -3.52 -10.33 -5.20
CA LEU A 480 -2.99 -9.34 -4.23
C LEU A 480 -3.57 -7.93 -4.41
N LYS A 481 -3.99 -7.60 -5.63
CA LYS A 481 -4.49 -6.27 -5.99
C LYS A 481 -5.99 -6.11 -5.86
N LYS A 482 -6.76 -7.20 -5.99
CA LYS A 482 -8.22 -7.18 -6.12
C LYS A 482 -8.88 -7.89 -4.96
N ASN A 483 -9.63 -7.16 -4.17
CA ASN A 483 -10.39 -7.65 -3.03
C ASN A 483 -11.87 -7.33 -3.20
N HIS A 484 -12.71 -8.24 -2.74
CA HIS A 484 -14.17 -8.11 -2.74
C HIS A 484 -14.69 -8.40 -1.33
N GLU A 485 -15.67 -7.61 -0.90
CA GLU A 485 -16.40 -7.80 0.34
C GLU A 485 -17.88 -7.64 0.03
N PHE A 486 -18.67 -8.67 0.27
CA PHE A 486 -20.09 -8.66 0.06
C PHE A 486 -20.82 -9.12 1.30
N TYR A 487 -21.57 -8.23 1.91
CA TYR A 487 -22.46 -8.52 3.04
C TYR A 487 -23.90 -8.48 2.54
N PRO A 488 -24.51 -9.64 2.18
CA PRO A 488 -25.92 -9.70 1.81
C PRO A 488 -26.85 -9.30 2.95
N ILE A 489 -26.42 -9.49 4.20
CA ILE A 489 -27.16 -9.09 5.38
C ILE A 489 -26.26 -8.24 6.27
N SER A 490 -26.64 -6.99 6.46
CA SER A 490 -26.02 -6.04 7.39
C SER A 490 -27.11 -5.31 8.14
N VAL A 491 -27.10 -5.43 9.46
CA VAL A 491 -28.03 -4.75 10.36
C VAL A 491 -27.25 -3.82 11.27
N ASN A 492 -27.72 -2.59 11.38
CA ASN A 492 -27.21 -1.64 12.35
C ASN A 492 -28.38 -0.94 13.03
N TYR A 493 -28.58 -1.20 14.32
CA TYR A 493 -29.60 -0.59 15.14
C TYR A 493 -28.96 0.37 16.13
N VAL A 494 -29.27 1.67 15.97
CA VAL A 494 -28.78 2.74 16.86
C VAL A 494 -29.95 3.25 17.68
N GLN A 495 -29.75 3.31 18.99
CA GLN A 495 -30.77 3.74 19.94
C GLN A 495 -30.20 4.79 20.90
N PRO A 496 -30.83 5.96 21.05
CA PRO A 496 -30.50 6.91 22.09
C PRO A 496 -30.94 6.37 23.46
N ILE A 497 -30.01 6.40 24.44
CA ILE A 497 -30.35 6.05 25.84
C ILE A 497 -30.64 7.31 26.62
N ASN A 498 -29.84 8.35 26.41
CA ASN A 498 -29.93 9.59 27.16
C ASN A 498 -29.65 10.77 26.24
N VAL A 499 -30.56 11.73 26.23
CA VAL A 499 -30.44 13.02 25.52
C VAL A 499 -30.60 14.12 26.54
N THR A 500 -29.55 14.92 26.75
CA THR A 500 -29.53 15.95 27.78
C THR A 500 -30.45 17.14 27.45
N ALA A 501 -30.84 17.92 28.45
CA ALA A 501 -31.60 19.13 28.23
C ALA A 501 -30.82 20.14 27.33
N GLU A 502 -29.51 20.29 27.57
CA GLU A 502 -28.63 21.16 26.76
C GLU A 502 -28.67 20.78 25.27
N TYR A 503 -28.75 19.48 24.94
CA TYR A 503 -28.87 19.04 23.56
C TYR A 503 -30.27 19.32 23.00
N ARG A 504 -31.34 19.09 23.78
CA ARG A 504 -32.71 19.38 23.37
C ARG A 504 -32.94 20.86 23.08
N ASP A 505 -32.34 21.75 23.87
CA ASP A 505 -32.34 23.19 23.59
C ASP A 505 -31.63 23.50 22.28
N SER A 506 -30.57 22.77 21.96
CA SER A 506 -29.87 22.90 20.67
C SER A 506 -30.73 22.35 19.49
N VAL A 507 -31.48 21.27 19.70
CA VAL A 507 -32.43 20.72 18.71
C VAL A 507 -33.58 21.69 18.47
N PHE A 508 -34.11 22.31 19.50
CA PHE A 508 -35.15 23.32 19.36
C PHE A 508 -34.68 24.50 18.51
N LYS A 509 -33.43 24.90 18.66
CA LYS A 509 -32.83 25.97 17.84
C LYS A 509 -32.45 25.52 16.42
N TYR A 510 -32.06 24.27 16.27
CA TYR A 510 -31.59 23.69 15.02
C TYR A 510 -32.22 22.27 14.81
N PRO A 511 -33.44 22.22 14.25
CA PRO A 511 -34.23 20.98 14.20
C PRO A 511 -33.55 19.80 13.49
N TYR A 512 -32.67 20.05 12.53
CA TYR A 512 -31.92 18.99 11.84
C TYR A 512 -31.02 18.16 12.75
N LEU A 513 -30.68 18.65 13.96
CA LEU A 513 -29.88 17.92 14.95
C LEU A 513 -30.67 16.76 15.59
N GLU A 514 -31.99 16.78 15.57
CA GLU A 514 -32.85 15.70 16.11
C GLU A 514 -32.49 14.36 15.52
N ARG A 515 -32.19 14.31 14.23
CA ARG A 515 -31.83 13.07 13.51
C ARG A 515 -30.57 12.38 14.01
N ILE A 516 -29.68 13.07 14.72
CA ILE A 516 -28.47 12.48 15.31
C ILE A 516 -28.85 11.57 16.48
N VAL A 517 -29.93 11.91 17.17
CA VAL A 517 -30.42 11.19 18.35
C VAL A 517 -31.73 10.42 18.12
N ASP A 518 -32.15 10.31 16.87
CA ASP A 518 -33.24 9.40 16.51
C ASP A 518 -32.80 7.94 16.54
N SER A 519 -33.74 7.06 16.88
CA SER A 519 -33.52 5.64 16.71
C SER A 519 -33.46 5.27 15.23
N GLN A 520 -32.37 4.67 14.79
CA GLN A 520 -32.13 4.31 13.41
C GLN A 520 -32.03 2.79 13.26
N PHE A 521 -32.75 2.23 12.30
CA PHE A 521 -32.67 0.81 11.95
C PHE A 521 -32.27 0.67 10.47
N ILE A 522 -31.01 0.30 10.26
CA ILE A 522 -30.44 0.12 8.93
C ILE A 522 -30.32 -1.38 8.67
N LEU A 523 -31.12 -1.89 7.74
CA LEU A 523 -31.14 -3.29 7.30
C LEU A 523 -30.91 -3.34 5.80
N GLY A 524 -29.80 -3.92 5.37
CA GLY A 524 -29.49 -3.93 3.96
C GLY A 524 -28.35 -4.82 3.57
N SER A 525 -27.84 -4.57 2.36
CA SER A 525 -26.69 -5.27 1.81
C SER A 525 -25.62 -4.28 1.36
N THR A 526 -24.35 -4.67 1.52
CA THR A 526 -23.20 -3.86 1.08
C THR A 526 -22.26 -4.68 0.21
N TYR A 527 -21.77 -4.07 -0.87
CA TYR A 527 -20.72 -4.63 -1.70
C TYR A 527 -19.60 -3.62 -1.88
N GLN A 528 -18.37 -4.05 -1.56
CA GLN A 528 -17.18 -3.25 -1.74
C GLN A 528 -16.18 -3.98 -2.64
N TYR A 529 -15.69 -3.27 -3.64
CA TYR A 529 -14.58 -3.68 -4.50
C TYR A 529 -13.37 -2.79 -4.23
N ASN A 530 -12.19 -3.39 -4.07
CA ASN A 530 -10.94 -2.67 -3.89
C ASN A 530 -9.87 -3.17 -4.85
N TYR A 531 -9.34 -2.26 -5.67
CA TYR A 531 -8.18 -2.46 -6.53
C TYR A 531 -7.00 -1.64 -5.99
N ASN A 532 -5.87 -2.28 -5.70
CA ASN A 532 -4.69 -1.62 -5.17
C ASN A 532 -3.41 -2.13 -5.85
N ASP A 533 -2.89 -1.37 -6.80
CA ASP A 533 -1.67 -1.71 -7.53
C ASP A 533 -0.40 -1.61 -6.66
N LEU A 534 -0.45 -0.84 -5.56
CA LEU A 534 0.66 -0.70 -4.61
C LEU A 534 0.85 -1.96 -3.73
N ALA A 535 -0.17 -2.81 -3.62
CA ALA A 535 -0.14 -4.02 -2.79
C ALA A 535 0.95 -5.03 -3.21
N THR A 536 1.41 -4.99 -4.45
CA THR A 536 2.46 -5.89 -4.94
C THR A 536 3.87 -5.50 -4.51
N GLY A 537 4.08 -4.31 -3.94
CA GLY A 537 5.40 -3.78 -3.61
C GLY A 537 6.29 -3.45 -4.82
N ILE A 538 5.84 -3.77 -6.03
CA ILE A 538 6.59 -3.51 -7.26
C ILE A 538 6.56 -2.00 -7.53
N LYS A 539 7.73 -1.39 -7.63
CA LYS A 539 7.86 0.04 -7.93
C LYS A 539 7.61 0.30 -9.41
N LYS A 540 6.40 0.75 -9.74
CA LYS A 540 6.01 1.18 -11.08
C LYS A 540 6.10 2.69 -11.25
N THR A 541 6.18 3.16 -12.49
CA THR A 541 6.10 4.60 -12.82
C THR A 541 4.69 5.14 -12.54
N ASN A 542 3.67 4.37 -12.90
CA ASN A 542 2.26 4.68 -12.67
C ASN A 542 1.66 3.61 -11.77
N SER A 543 0.90 4.00 -10.76
CA SER A 543 0.17 3.08 -9.87
C SER A 543 -1.24 3.61 -9.63
N TYR A 544 -2.20 2.70 -9.52
CA TYR A 544 -3.62 3.01 -9.40
C TYR A 544 -4.17 2.39 -8.12
N TYR A 545 -5.11 3.08 -7.52
CA TYR A 545 -5.98 2.58 -6.47
C TYR A 545 -7.42 2.93 -6.83
N PHE A 546 -8.33 1.99 -6.63
CA PHE A 546 -9.75 2.21 -6.81
C PHE A 546 -10.52 1.45 -5.73
N GLN A 547 -11.45 2.12 -5.07
CA GLN A 547 -12.43 1.53 -4.18
C GLN A 547 -13.81 1.95 -4.63
N GLY A 548 -14.71 0.99 -4.83
CA GLY A 548 -16.11 1.21 -5.08
C GLY A 548 -16.95 0.57 -3.98
N LEU A 549 -17.94 1.26 -3.48
CA LEU A 549 -18.89 0.80 -2.47
C LEU A 549 -20.31 0.99 -2.98
N ILE A 550 -21.13 -0.05 -2.86
CA ILE A 550 -22.59 -0.03 -3.04
C ILE A 550 -23.18 -0.42 -1.69
N ASP A 551 -24.04 0.42 -1.13
CA ASP A 551 -24.73 0.19 0.14
C ASP A 551 -26.22 0.41 -0.07
N LEU A 552 -26.99 -0.67 0.09
CA LEU A 552 -28.43 -0.71 -0.12
C LEU A 552 -29.11 -0.97 1.22
N SER A 553 -30.07 -0.16 1.60
CA SER A 553 -30.80 -0.34 2.85
C SER A 553 -32.30 -0.22 2.69
N GLY A 554 -33.06 -1.03 3.43
CA GLY A 554 -34.49 -0.96 3.56
C GLY A 554 -35.31 -1.29 2.29
N ASN A 555 -34.65 -1.70 1.20
CA ASN A 555 -35.32 -1.87 -0.10
C ASN A 555 -36.37 -2.97 -0.05
N VAL A 556 -36.00 -4.14 0.48
CA VAL A 556 -36.95 -5.28 0.60
C VAL A 556 -38.04 -4.99 1.65
N ALA A 557 -37.63 -4.45 2.81
CA ALA A 557 -38.55 -4.09 3.88
C ALA A 557 -39.57 -3.02 3.42
N GLY A 558 -39.08 -1.97 2.75
CA GLY A 558 -39.92 -0.90 2.20
C GLY A 558 -40.93 -1.38 1.18
N LEU A 559 -40.52 -2.31 0.29
CA LEU A 559 -41.40 -2.91 -0.70
C LEU A 559 -42.50 -3.76 -0.03
N LEU A 560 -42.10 -4.62 0.92
CA LEU A 560 -43.05 -5.52 1.61
C LEU A 560 -44.03 -4.77 2.51
N MET A 561 -43.60 -3.67 3.15
CA MET A 561 -44.42 -2.89 4.10
C MET A 561 -45.16 -1.73 3.42
N GLY A 562 -44.90 -1.47 2.12
CA GLY A 562 -45.52 -0.33 1.40
C GLY A 562 -45.13 1.01 2.05
N ALA A 563 -43.90 1.13 2.54
CA ALA A 563 -43.43 2.31 3.28
C ALA A 563 -43.30 3.53 2.37
N ASP A 564 -43.98 4.62 2.70
CA ASP A 564 -43.89 5.91 2.01
C ASP A 564 -44.08 7.05 3.02
N ALA A 565 -42.98 7.49 3.63
CA ALA A 565 -43.00 8.54 4.62
C ALA A 565 -43.43 9.90 4.02
N ARG A 566 -43.17 10.15 2.72
CA ARG A 566 -43.57 11.40 2.03
C ARG A 566 -45.07 11.53 1.92
N ASN A 567 -45.77 10.42 1.76
CA ASN A 567 -47.23 10.35 1.67
C ASN A 567 -47.90 9.99 3.02
N GLY A 568 -47.18 10.21 4.14
CA GLY A 568 -47.73 10.00 5.49
C GLY A 568 -47.86 8.53 5.91
N LYS A 569 -47.14 7.61 5.24
CA LYS A 569 -47.13 6.16 5.56
C LYS A 569 -45.73 5.69 6.03
N PRO A 570 -45.19 6.24 7.13
CA PRO A 570 -43.90 5.74 7.64
C PRO A 570 -44.07 4.34 8.23
N ALA A 571 -43.14 3.44 7.92
CA ALA A 571 -43.11 2.10 8.45
C ALA A 571 -41.96 1.97 9.49
N ARG A 572 -42.18 1.17 10.55
CA ARG A 572 -41.24 0.99 11.66
C ARG A 572 -40.93 -0.49 11.87
N ILE A 573 -39.68 -0.78 12.23
CA ILE A 573 -39.21 -2.08 12.67
C ILE A 573 -38.59 -1.88 14.07
N MET A 574 -38.98 -2.69 15.07
CA MET A 574 -38.53 -2.57 16.46
C MET A 574 -38.70 -1.14 17.02
N ASN A 575 -39.82 -0.50 16.74
CA ASN A 575 -40.14 0.89 17.12
C ASN A 575 -39.22 1.98 16.51
N ALA A 576 -38.27 1.64 15.67
CA ALA A 576 -37.44 2.58 14.93
C ALA A 576 -37.89 2.72 13.48
N LEU A 577 -37.81 3.93 12.92
CA LEU A 577 -37.91 4.10 11.47
C LEU A 577 -36.75 3.35 10.83
N PHE A 578 -37.04 2.51 9.86
CA PHE A 578 -35.95 1.91 9.08
C PHE A 578 -35.56 2.82 7.94
N ASP A 579 -34.26 2.88 7.70
CA ASP A 579 -33.70 3.73 6.65
C ASP A 579 -33.73 3.04 5.30
N GLN A 580 -34.28 3.75 4.29
CA GLN A 580 -34.43 3.26 2.91
C GLN A 580 -33.63 4.13 1.95
N TYR A 581 -32.53 3.55 1.41
CA TYR A 581 -31.63 4.29 0.52
C TYR A 581 -30.81 3.39 -0.40
N ILE A 582 -30.26 4.01 -1.44
CA ILE A 582 -29.15 3.50 -2.25
C ILE A 582 -27.98 4.45 -2.06
N LYS A 583 -26.81 3.95 -1.66
CA LYS A 583 -25.59 4.74 -1.54
C LYS A 583 -24.49 4.14 -2.42
N LEU A 584 -23.87 4.99 -3.23
CA LEU A 584 -22.73 4.67 -4.08
C LEU A 584 -21.55 5.55 -3.65
N GLU A 585 -20.37 4.96 -3.53
CA GLU A 585 -19.14 5.70 -3.20
C GLU A 585 -17.97 5.17 -4.02
N THR A 586 -17.16 6.07 -4.56
CA THR A 586 -15.95 5.74 -5.28
C THR A 586 -14.79 6.57 -4.75
N ASP A 587 -13.63 5.94 -4.56
CA ASP A 587 -12.35 6.58 -4.26
C ASP A 587 -11.32 6.09 -5.28
N ALA A 588 -10.97 6.95 -6.23
CA ALA A 588 -10.00 6.66 -7.29
C ALA A 588 -8.73 7.47 -7.06
N ARG A 589 -7.57 6.79 -7.08
CA ARG A 589 -6.27 7.43 -6.86
C ARG A 589 -5.29 7.05 -7.95
N TYR A 590 -4.51 8.03 -8.35
CA TYR A 590 -3.46 7.88 -9.35
C TYR A 590 -2.15 8.44 -8.82
N TYR A 591 -1.10 7.63 -8.84
CA TYR A 591 0.24 8.00 -8.43
C TYR A 591 1.19 7.88 -9.61
N ARG A 592 1.90 8.96 -9.90
CA ARG A 592 2.94 9.00 -10.95
C ARG A 592 4.28 9.37 -10.35
N LYS A 593 5.30 8.54 -10.59
CA LYS A 593 6.68 8.89 -10.27
C LYS A 593 7.21 9.88 -11.30
N ILE A 594 7.74 10.99 -10.82
CA ILE A 594 8.39 12.02 -11.63
C ILE A 594 9.89 11.95 -11.33
N GLY A 595 10.65 11.40 -12.28
CA GLY A 595 12.06 11.09 -12.07
C GLY A 595 12.27 10.04 -10.98
N LEU A 596 13.45 10.04 -10.34
CA LEU A 596 13.83 9.04 -9.35
C LEU A 596 13.28 9.32 -7.95
N ASN A 597 12.92 10.56 -7.65
CA ASN A 597 12.79 11.05 -6.27
C ASN A 597 11.50 11.82 -5.96
N SER A 598 10.60 11.97 -6.91
CA SER A 598 9.35 12.72 -6.70
C SER A 598 8.13 11.90 -7.09
N THR A 599 7.00 12.15 -6.43
CA THR A 599 5.73 11.50 -6.74
C THR A 599 4.65 12.57 -6.89
N TRP A 600 3.83 12.45 -7.91
CA TRP A 600 2.60 13.20 -8.07
C TRP A 600 1.43 12.27 -7.74
N ALA A 601 0.65 12.63 -6.72
CA ALA A 601 -0.48 11.87 -6.22
C ALA A 601 -1.76 12.65 -6.48
N ASN A 602 -2.78 11.97 -7.01
CA ASN A 602 -4.09 12.52 -7.31
C ASN A 602 -5.17 11.61 -6.73
N ARG A 603 -6.28 12.19 -6.27
CA ARG A 603 -7.44 11.47 -5.74
C ARG A 603 -8.71 12.13 -6.19
N VAL A 604 -9.72 11.33 -6.51
CA VAL A 604 -11.10 11.74 -6.76
C VAL A 604 -12.00 10.87 -5.91
N ILE A 605 -12.86 11.50 -5.11
CA ILE A 605 -13.93 10.82 -4.39
C ILE A 605 -15.26 11.34 -4.91
N ILE A 606 -16.19 10.43 -5.20
CA ILE A 606 -17.56 10.74 -5.54
C ILE A 606 -18.45 9.87 -4.67
N GLY A 607 -19.32 10.50 -3.89
CA GLY A 607 -20.34 9.88 -3.08
C GLY A 607 -21.72 10.33 -3.54
N TYR A 608 -22.63 9.37 -3.75
CA TYR A 608 -24.01 9.63 -4.13
C TYR A 608 -24.95 8.80 -3.28
N GLY A 609 -25.79 9.46 -2.49
CA GLY A 609 -26.85 8.87 -1.70
C GLY A 609 -28.21 9.25 -2.24
N LEU A 610 -29.08 8.25 -2.45
CA LEU A 610 -30.45 8.41 -2.87
C LEU A 610 -31.37 7.87 -1.77
N PRO A 611 -31.81 8.69 -0.82
CA PRO A 611 -32.86 8.33 0.12
C PRO A 611 -34.21 8.37 -0.58
N TYR A 612 -35.07 7.39 -0.31
CA TYR A 612 -36.40 7.30 -0.88
C TYR A 612 -37.36 6.51 0.03
N GLY A 613 -38.64 6.43 -0.33
CA GLY A 613 -39.66 5.67 0.42
C GLY A 613 -39.74 6.12 1.87
N ASN A 614 -39.23 5.33 2.79
CA ASN A 614 -39.28 5.61 4.23
C ASN A 614 -38.31 6.70 4.71
N SER A 615 -37.37 7.17 3.85
CA SER A 615 -36.34 8.14 4.21
C SER A 615 -36.32 9.36 3.30
N SER A 616 -36.12 10.54 3.87
CA SER A 616 -35.94 11.82 3.15
C SER A 616 -34.46 12.24 3.00
N GLN A 617 -33.59 11.72 3.83
CA GLN A 617 -32.13 11.89 3.82
C GLN A 617 -31.48 10.60 4.24
N LEU A 618 -30.17 10.42 3.98
CA LEU A 618 -29.41 9.30 4.53
C LEU A 618 -29.38 9.36 6.07
N PRO A 619 -29.33 8.21 6.78
CA PRO A 619 -29.08 8.21 8.21
C PRO A 619 -27.73 8.87 8.52
N TYR A 620 -27.65 9.61 9.62
CA TYR A 620 -26.49 10.42 9.98
C TYR A 620 -25.15 9.65 9.92
N ILE A 621 -25.14 8.38 10.33
CA ILE A 621 -23.94 7.54 10.32
C ILE A 621 -23.49 7.13 8.90
N LYS A 622 -24.35 7.29 7.90
CA LYS A 622 -24.09 6.97 6.49
C LYS A 622 -23.89 8.20 5.62
N GLN A 623 -24.19 9.40 6.15
CA GLN A 623 -23.98 10.65 5.42
C GLN A 623 -22.49 10.90 5.17
N PHE A 624 -22.21 11.60 4.08
CA PHE A 624 -20.87 12.07 3.72
C PHE A 624 -20.53 13.37 4.44
N PHE A 625 -19.24 13.63 4.55
CA PHE A 625 -18.73 14.91 5.05
C PHE A 625 -17.40 15.25 4.39
N SER A 626 -17.10 16.53 4.23
CA SER A 626 -15.84 17.04 3.68
C SER A 626 -15.08 17.92 4.67
N GLY A 627 -13.78 18.08 4.40
CA GLY A 627 -12.84 18.82 5.25
C GLY A 627 -12.05 17.94 6.21
N GLY A 628 -10.94 18.45 6.70
CA GLY A 628 -10.03 17.79 7.62
C GLY A 628 -8.76 17.25 6.97
N ASN A 629 -7.93 16.60 7.79
CA ASN A 629 -6.55 16.21 7.46
C ASN A 629 -6.41 15.33 6.21
N ASN A 630 -7.42 14.52 5.88
CA ASN A 630 -7.38 13.54 4.77
C ASN A 630 -8.40 13.87 3.67
N SER A 631 -8.99 15.05 3.69
CA SER A 631 -10.00 15.57 2.78
C SER A 631 -9.53 16.93 2.25
N ILE A 632 -10.30 18.00 2.45
CA ILE A 632 -9.94 19.36 2.04
C ILE A 632 -9.24 20.06 3.21
N ARG A 633 -7.92 20.02 3.23
CA ARG A 633 -7.06 20.34 4.39
C ARG A 633 -7.15 21.80 4.87
N ALA A 634 -7.61 22.71 4.02
CA ALA A 634 -7.82 24.11 4.38
C ALA A 634 -9.11 24.36 5.19
N PHE A 635 -9.96 23.35 5.36
CA PHE A 635 -11.22 23.44 6.06
C PHE A 635 -11.29 22.42 7.19
N ARG A 636 -11.98 22.76 8.28
CA ARG A 636 -12.17 21.85 9.40
C ARG A 636 -13.04 20.66 8.96
N SER A 637 -12.84 19.52 9.60
CA SER A 637 -13.69 18.34 9.38
C SER A 637 -15.16 18.66 9.64
N ARG A 638 -16.05 18.23 8.75
CA ARG A 638 -17.50 18.40 8.84
C ARG A 638 -17.95 19.86 8.87
N SER A 639 -17.28 20.75 8.12
CA SER A 639 -17.60 22.18 8.05
C SER A 639 -18.16 22.62 6.71
N LEU A 640 -18.27 21.73 5.72
CA LEU A 640 -18.67 22.07 4.37
C LEU A 640 -20.02 21.42 4.00
N LEU A 641 -20.98 22.23 3.53
CA LEU A 641 -22.29 21.79 3.07
C LEU A 641 -22.86 22.77 2.04
N GLY A 642 -22.67 22.50 0.76
CA GLY A 642 -23.08 23.39 -0.32
C GLY A 642 -22.54 24.80 -0.15
N SER A 643 -23.40 25.81 -0.29
CA SER A 643 -23.15 27.21 0.06
C SER A 643 -23.70 27.62 1.44
N TYR A 644 -24.22 26.64 2.21
CA TYR A 644 -24.72 26.91 3.55
C TYR A 644 -23.59 27.30 4.51
N THR A 645 -23.82 28.37 5.27
CA THR A 645 -22.93 28.78 6.35
C THR A 645 -23.64 28.60 7.68
N PHE A 646 -23.00 27.83 8.56
CA PHE A 646 -23.52 27.74 9.91
C PHE A 646 -23.50 29.12 10.60
N PRO A 647 -24.62 29.59 11.20
CA PRO A 647 -24.67 30.86 11.91
C PRO A 647 -23.59 30.92 13.00
N ASP A 648 -22.95 32.11 13.15
CA ASP A 648 -21.90 32.29 14.14
C ASP A 648 -22.42 32.00 15.55
N THR A 649 -21.81 31.00 16.19
CA THR A 649 -22.24 30.47 17.48
C THR A 649 -21.38 31.00 18.61
N SER A 650 -20.93 32.24 18.54
CA SER A 650 -20.09 32.87 19.57
C SER A 650 -20.65 32.79 21.02
N GLY A 651 -21.85 32.22 21.20
CA GLY A 651 -22.46 31.95 22.49
C GLY A 651 -22.96 30.52 22.77
N SER A 652 -23.01 29.60 21.78
CA SER A 652 -23.74 28.33 21.95
C SER A 652 -22.92 27.10 22.27
N GLY A 653 -21.64 27.17 22.49
CA GLY A 653 -20.85 26.01 22.96
C GLY A 653 -20.87 24.70 22.08
N PHE A 654 -21.52 24.68 20.90
CA PHE A 654 -21.69 23.48 20.07
C PHE A 654 -21.33 23.75 18.60
N LEU A 655 -20.42 22.94 18.03
CA LEU A 655 -20.14 22.93 16.59
C LEU A 655 -21.01 21.85 15.94
N PRO A 656 -22.02 22.19 15.16
CA PRO A 656 -22.79 21.21 14.43
C PRO A 656 -21.95 20.60 13.33
N ASP A 657 -22.05 19.29 13.24
CA ASP A 657 -21.45 18.55 12.17
C ASP A 657 -22.25 18.79 10.86
N GLN A 658 -21.61 19.35 9.85
CA GLN A 658 -22.19 19.47 8.51
C GLN A 658 -21.95 18.16 7.75
N THR A 659 -23.02 17.49 7.38
CA THR A 659 -23.01 16.23 6.64
C THR A 659 -24.07 16.28 5.53
N GLY A 660 -23.88 15.50 4.44
CA GLY A 660 -24.75 15.50 3.30
C GLY A 660 -24.96 14.11 2.69
N ASP A 661 -25.88 14.04 1.74
CA ASP A 661 -26.20 12.82 1.01
C ASP A 661 -25.30 12.61 -0.21
N MET A 662 -24.64 13.66 -0.68
CA MET A 662 -23.72 13.64 -1.82
C MET A 662 -22.40 14.28 -1.44
N MET A 663 -21.33 13.84 -2.10
CA MET A 663 -19.97 14.35 -1.88
C MET A 663 -19.17 14.30 -3.17
N MET A 664 -18.32 15.30 -3.36
CA MET A 664 -17.31 15.29 -4.41
C MET A 664 -16.04 15.92 -3.87
N GLU A 665 -14.90 15.22 -4.05
CA GLU A 665 -13.59 15.72 -3.64
C GLU A 665 -12.55 15.45 -4.73
N PHE A 666 -11.66 16.41 -4.93
CA PHE A 666 -10.48 16.34 -5.80
C PHE A 666 -9.27 16.77 -5.00
N ASN A 667 -8.26 15.92 -4.93
CA ASN A 667 -7.02 16.21 -4.26
C ASN A 667 -5.86 15.99 -5.23
N THR A 668 -4.92 16.93 -5.27
CA THR A 668 -3.66 16.76 -5.99
C THR A 668 -2.51 17.19 -5.12
N GLU A 669 -1.45 16.38 -5.07
CA GLU A 669 -0.28 16.62 -4.23
C GLU A 669 1.01 16.23 -4.95
N PHE A 670 1.91 17.17 -5.10
CA PHE A 670 3.27 16.93 -5.57
C PHE A 670 4.20 16.72 -4.38
N ARG A 671 4.89 15.58 -4.34
CA ARG A 671 5.76 15.12 -3.24
C ARG A 671 7.21 15.04 -3.69
N PRO A 672 7.99 16.14 -3.72
CA PRO A 672 9.40 16.10 -4.01
C PRO A 672 10.18 15.55 -2.82
N LYS A 673 11.17 14.70 -3.09
CA LYS A 673 12.13 14.25 -2.07
C LYS A 673 13.12 15.38 -1.81
N ILE A 674 13.26 15.78 -0.55
CA ILE A 674 14.21 16.80 -0.13
C ILE A 674 15.55 16.15 0.24
N SER A 675 15.56 15.22 1.21
CA SER A 675 16.76 14.50 1.62
C SER A 675 16.43 13.31 2.52
N GLY A 676 17.13 12.18 2.33
CA GLY A 676 16.96 10.99 3.18
C GLY A 676 15.48 10.61 3.34
N PRO A 677 14.92 10.64 4.57
CA PRO A 677 13.51 10.35 4.83
C PRO A 677 12.59 11.57 4.68
N LEU A 678 13.11 12.74 4.31
CA LEU A 678 12.37 13.99 4.25
C LEU A 678 11.85 14.29 2.85
N TYR A 679 10.52 14.52 2.74
CA TYR A 679 9.83 14.93 1.53
C TYR A 679 9.08 16.24 1.77
N GLY A 680 9.00 17.08 0.76
CA GLY A 680 8.08 18.22 0.71
C GLY A 680 6.71 17.79 0.21
N ALA A 681 5.73 18.67 0.33
CA ALA A 681 4.44 18.54 -0.33
C ALA A 681 3.92 19.91 -0.76
N LEU A 682 3.39 19.97 -1.97
CA LEU A 682 2.60 21.10 -2.48
C LEU A 682 1.27 20.51 -2.91
N PHE A 683 0.16 21.10 -2.46
CA PHE A 683 -1.14 20.51 -2.72
C PHE A 683 -2.25 21.53 -2.96
N ILE A 684 -3.25 21.07 -3.69
CA ILE A 684 -4.53 21.74 -3.88
C ILE A 684 -5.62 20.70 -3.63
N ASP A 685 -6.59 21.05 -2.80
CA ASP A 685 -7.76 20.25 -2.48
C ASP A 685 -9.01 21.04 -2.86
N ALA A 686 -9.99 20.38 -3.49
CA ALA A 686 -11.28 20.98 -3.84
C ALA A 686 -12.40 19.98 -3.58
N GLY A 687 -13.55 20.44 -3.08
CA GLY A 687 -14.71 19.58 -2.88
C GLY A 687 -15.78 20.21 -2.01
N ASN A 688 -16.86 19.48 -1.83
CA ASN A 688 -17.96 19.83 -0.94
C ASN A 688 -18.88 18.62 -0.69
N THR A 689 -19.82 18.77 0.22
CA THR A 689 -20.95 17.86 0.42
C THR A 689 -22.27 18.59 0.18
N TRP A 690 -23.34 17.84 -0.15
CA TRP A 690 -24.66 18.41 -0.40
C TRP A 690 -25.75 17.47 0.10
N LEU A 691 -26.90 18.05 0.42
CA LEU A 691 -28.15 17.31 0.60
C LEU A 691 -28.78 16.99 -0.75
N LYS A 692 -29.48 15.85 -0.84
CA LYS A 692 -30.26 15.47 -2.04
C LYS A 692 -31.52 16.30 -2.16
N ASN A 693 -32.21 16.50 -1.04
CA ASN A 693 -33.47 17.22 -0.97
C ASN A 693 -33.26 18.60 -0.31
N PRO A 694 -34.03 19.63 -0.70
CA PRO A 694 -34.01 20.93 -0.02
C PRO A 694 -34.29 20.78 1.48
N ASP A 695 -33.60 21.57 2.27
CA ASP A 695 -33.80 21.66 3.73
C ASP A 695 -34.04 23.14 4.09
N PRO A 696 -35.23 23.49 4.58
CA PRO A 696 -35.55 24.86 4.95
C PRO A 696 -34.63 25.46 6.04
N ASP A 697 -34.12 24.61 6.93
CA ASP A 697 -33.22 25.03 8.01
C ASP A 697 -31.78 25.25 7.51
N ARG A 698 -31.44 24.78 6.31
CA ARG A 698 -30.10 24.86 5.73
C ARG A 698 -30.16 25.32 4.26
N PRO A 699 -30.58 26.55 3.98
CA PRO A 699 -30.70 27.05 2.61
C PRO A 699 -29.32 27.05 1.90
N GLY A 700 -29.31 26.59 0.63
CA GLY A 700 -28.09 26.44 -0.16
C GLY A 700 -27.28 25.17 0.13
N ALA A 701 -27.80 24.26 0.96
CA ALA A 701 -27.20 22.96 1.25
C ALA A 701 -27.47 21.91 0.16
N GLU A 702 -28.51 22.11 -0.67
CA GLU A 702 -28.94 21.16 -1.70
C GLU A 702 -28.00 21.11 -2.90
N PHE A 703 -27.93 19.92 -3.53
CA PHE A 703 -27.21 19.72 -4.78
C PHE A 703 -27.98 20.32 -5.96
N THR A 704 -27.38 21.28 -6.65
CA THR A 704 -27.95 21.97 -7.79
C THR A 704 -27.09 21.81 -9.04
N LYS A 705 -27.59 22.27 -10.19
CA LYS A 705 -26.82 22.31 -11.44
C LYS A 705 -25.56 23.19 -11.30
N ASP A 706 -25.57 24.12 -10.37
CA ASP A 706 -24.42 25.01 -10.08
C ASP A 706 -23.43 24.44 -9.06
N PHE A 707 -23.45 23.14 -8.76
CA PHE A 707 -22.61 22.49 -7.77
C PHE A 707 -21.11 22.80 -7.91
N MET A 708 -20.61 23.00 -9.15
CA MET A 708 -19.23 23.41 -9.39
C MET A 708 -18.92 24.80 -8.82
N LYS A 709 -19.91 25.69 -8.76
CA LYS A 709 -19.80 27.01 -8.11
C LYS A 709 -19.85 26.91 -6.59
N GLN A 710 -20.22 25.78 -6.04
CA GLN A 710 -20.29 25.52 -4.59
C GLN A 710 -19.05 24.76 -4.06
N LEU A 711 -18.08 24.41 -4.93
CA LEU A 711 -16.86 23.75 -4.46
C LEU A 711 -16.03 24.70 -3.58
N ALA A 712 -15.66 24.24 -2.39
CA ALA A 712 -14.62 24.86 -1.57
C ALA A 712 -13.25 24.45 -2.12
N VAL A 713 -12.31 25.40 -2.19
CA VAL A 713 -10.95 25.14 -2.68
C VAL A 713 -9.93 25.63 -1.67
N GLY A 714 -8.94 24.79 -1.38
CA GLY A 714 -7.81 25.12 -0.52
C GLY A 714 -6.48 24.72 -1.14
N ALA A 715 -5.43 25.40 -0.74
CA ALA A 715 -4.06 25.04 -1.12
C ALA A 715 -3.15 25.03 0.11
N GLY A 716 -2.00 24.44 -0.01
CA GLY A 716 -1.04 24.44 1.08
C GLY A 716 0.29 23.80 0.75
N VAL A 717 1.14 23.87 1.75
CA VAL A 717 2.48 23.28 1.72
C VAL A 717 2.65 22.34 2.91
N GLY A 718 3.51 21.35 2.79
CA GLY A 718 3.75 20.43 3.90
C GLY A 718 5.10 19.75 3.87
N ILE A 719 5.41 19.13 4.99
CA ILE A 719 6.61 18.33 5.19
C ILE A 719 6.18 16.90 5.56
N ARG A 720 6.89 15.92 5.01
CA ARG A 720 6.69 14.48 5.24
C ARG A 720 8.00 13.88 5.74
N LEU A 721 7.98 13.28 6.91
CA LEU A 721 9.10 12.50 7.45
C LEU A 721 8.75 11.02 7.35
N ASP A 722 9.26 10.34 6.32
CA ASP A 722 9.04 8.92 6.05
C ASP A 722 10.16 8.10 6.66
N ILE A 723 9.89 7.44 7.78
CA ILE A 723 10.85 6.58 8.49
C ILE A 723 10.64 5.09 8.21
N GLN A 724 9.98 4.75 7.08
CA GLN A 724 9.62 3.39 6.63
C GLN A 724 8.52 2.71 7.47
N LEU A 725 8.52 2.88 8.79
CA LEU A 725 7.51 2.32 9.68
C LEU A 725 6.23 3.16 9.65
N PHE A 726 6.37 4.48 9.65
CA PHE A 726 5.29 5.43 9.50
C PHE A 726 5.78 6.76 8.93
N VAL A 727 4.84 7.56 8.45
CA VAL A 727 5.10 8.89 7.90
C VAL A 727 4.49 9.91 8.85
N ILE A 728 5.32 10.82 9.38
CA ILE A 728 4.82 12.00 10.10
C ILE A 728 4.67 13.12 9.09
N ARG A 729 3.52 13.77 9.07
CA ARG A 729 3.26 14.92 8.21
C ARG A 729 2.81 16.14 8.99
N LEU A 730 3.27 17.27 8.54
CA LEU A 730 2.82 18.59 8.97
C LEU A 730 2.41 19.37 7.71
N ASP A 731 1.14 19.78 7.65
CA ASP A 731 0.60 20.59 6.56
C ASP A 731 0.18 21.98 7.10
N VAL A 732 0.44 22.99 6.30
CA VAL A 732 -0.07 24.35 6.46
C VAL A 732 -0.94 24.64 5.26
N ALA A 733 -2.24 24.83 5.48
CA ALA A 733 -3.23 25.02 4.44
C ALA A 733 -4.03 26.30 4.66
N PHE A 734 -4.51 26.87 3.57
CA PHE A 734 -5.38 28.07 3.58
C PHE A 734 -6.42 27.99 2.46
N PRO A 735 -7.62 28.56 2.67
CA PRO A 735 -8.67 28.59 1.67
C PRO A 735 -8.32 29.53 0.51
N LEU A 736 -8.59 29.06 -0.71
CA LEU A 736 -8.59 29.87 -1.93
C LEU A 736 -10.00 30.31 -2.31
N ARG A 737 -10.99 29.45 -1.99
CA ARG A 737 -12.40 29.68 -2.30
C ARG A 737 -13.30 29.22 -1.16
N LYS A 738 -14.20 30.12 -0.70
CA LYS A 738 -15.23 29.88 0.30
C LYS A 738 -16.60 30.08 -0.37
N PRO A 739 -17.35 29.00 -0.72
CA PRO A 739 -18.55 29.10 -1.57
C PRO A 739 -19.74 29.82 -0.94
N TRP A 740 -19.71 30.07 0.37
CA TRP A 740 -20.78 30.80 1.11
C TRP A 740 -20.58 32.30 1.18
N GLN A 741 -19.49 32.83 0.62
CA GLN A 741 -19.25 34.27 0.60
C GLN A 741 -19.74 34.88 -0.73
N ASP A 742 -20.23 36.12 -0.70
CA ASP A 742 -20.67 36.85 -1.89
C ASP A 742 -19.56 36.95 -2.94
N ASN A 743 -18.32 37.16 -2.48
CA ASN A 743 -17.13 37.01 -3.30
C ASN A 743 -16.39 35.72 -2.90
N PRO A 744 -16.68 34.59 -3.54
CA PRO A 744 -16.18 33.28 -3.08
C PRO A 744 -14.67 33.09 -3.23
N TRP A 745 -14.01 33.81 -4.15
CA TRP A 745 -12.57 33.73 -4.36
C TRP A 745 -11.81 34.65 -3.40
N VAL A 746 -11.32 34.06 -2.29
CA VAL A 746 -10.58 34.78 -1.22
C VAL A 746 -9.07 34.88 -1.50
N ILE A 747 -8.59 34.38 -2.61
CA ILE A 747 -7.17 34.42 -3.01
C ILE A 747 -6.62 35.85 -3.12
N ARG A 748 -7.47 36.81 -3.48
CA ARG A 748 -7.09 38.26 -3.58
C ARG A 748 -6.90 38.91 -2.22
N ASN A 749 -7.44 38.33 -1.15
CA ASN A 749 -7.43 38.84 0.21
C ASN A 749 -6.43 38.08 1.11
N ILE A 750 -5.45 37.35 0.51
CA ILE A 750 -4.42 36.65 1.27
C ILE A 750 -3.47 37.65 1.89
N ASP A 751 -3.49 37.75 3.22
CA ASP A 751 -2.59 38.59 4.01
C ASP A 751 -1.90 37.79 5.12
N PRO A 752 -0.80 37.07 4.80
CA PRO A 752 -0.08 36.25 5.78
C PRO A 752 0.58 37.10 6.89
N SER A 753 0.70 38.40 6.71
CA SER A 753 1.27 39.30 7.73
C SER A 753 0.27 39.60 8.83
N SER A 754 -1.04 39.67 8.52
CA SER A 754 -2.12 39.93 9.48
C SER A 754 -2.34 38.76 10.45
N LYS A 755 -2.30 39.03 11.74
CA LYS A 755 -2.59 38.05 12.79
C LYS A 755 -4.06 37.60 12.76
N ALA A 756 -4.97 38.49 12.43
CA ALA A 756 -6.40 38.20 12.30
C ALA A 756 -6.65 37.24 11.14
N TRP A 757 -6.08 37.54 9.96
CA TRP A 757 -6.21 36.69 8.79
C TRP A 757 -5.66 35.27 9.03
N ARG A 758 -4.44 35.16 9.64
CA ARG A 758 -3.85 33.83 9.96
C ARG A 758 -4.71 33.05 10.93
N ARG A 759 -5.32 33.69 11.93
CA ARG A 759 -6.18 32.98 12.90
C ARG A 759 -7.45 32.43 12.26
N GLU A 760 -7.99 33.11 11.27
CA GLU A 760 -9.20 32.72 10.57
C GLU A 760 -8.94 31.69 9.47
N ASN A 761 -7.87 31.88 8.70
CA ASN A 761 -7.71 31.20 7.41
C ASN A 761 -6.60 30.13 7.39
N VAL A 762 -5.64 30.15 8.33
CA VAL A 762 -4.54 29.17 8.31
C VAL A 762 -4.90 27.97 9.18
N VAL A 763 -4.89 26.79 8.55
CA VAL A 763 -5.13 25.51 9.21
C VAL A 763 -3.83 24.71 9.26
N TYR A 764 -3.43 24.33 10.47
CA TYR A 764 -2.28 23.46 10.71
C TYR A 764 -2.78 22.03 10.92
N ASN A 765 -2.30 21.10 10.09
CA ASN A 765 -2.66 19.69 10.16
C ASN A 765 -1.43 18.85 10.51
N LEU A 766 -1.42 18.28 11.71
CA LEU A 766 -0.45 17.25 12.11
C LEU A 766 -1.12 15.88 12.01
N ALA A 767 -0.51 14.96 11.28
CA ALA A 767 -1.07 13.62 11.11
C ALA A 767 0.03 12.57 10.88
N ILE A 768 -0.36 11.30 11.01
CA ILE A 768 0.48 10.13 10.70
C ILE A 768 -0.09 9.47 9.44
N GLY A 769 0.79 9.14 8.50
CA GLY A 769 0.44 8.60 7.18
C GLY A 769 0.31 9.66 6.08
N TYR A 770 0.23 9.20 4.83
CA TYR A 770 -0.12 10.07 3.71
C TYR A 770 -1.62 10.39 3.73
N PRO A 771 -2.07 11.54 3.17
CA PRO A 771 -3.50 11.89 3.17
C PRO A 771 -4.33 10.94 2.28
N PHE A 772 -3.69 10.39 1.24
CA PHE A 772 -4.22 9.40 0.33
C PHE A 772 -3.12 8.66 -0.40
#